data_36a58604e7b76f24358eeacd58d61675
#
_entry.id   36a58604e7b76f24358eeacd58d61675
#
_cell.length_a   1.000
_cell.length_b   1.000
_cell.length_c   1.000
_cell.angle_alpha   90.00
_cell.angle_beta   90.00
_cell.angle_gamma   90.00
#
_symmetry.space_group_name_H-M   'P 1'
#
loop_
_entity.id
_entity.type
_entity.pdbx_description
1 polymer ?
#
loop_
_entity_poly.entity_id
_entity_poly.type
_entity_poly.pdbx_seq_one_letter_code
_entity_poly.pdbx_strand_id
1 'polypeptide(L)'
;MAWLPGIACVAILLLASAVSAFYELPKVPVEPKGYRLDIVPNPEEGTYKGRVRIDIVNRGAEAVTELKLDASSNLTINDKEIKLIRLANADLSEEESDEDTPISVNGVEVKDEEIVLQCSQKLQRDATYQLDIQFEGKFGDDPTYPFFKSTYTDAESTETRWFLVLSPKIDEARRIFPCFDKPYLKSWFELSVSHKRSHVALSNMPILDQANVSRDGEMVRDQFSRTPLMTVNSLGLFISDFKMPEVEYLQTDGIKIGLWGRSDFVSTLSKAQQLLPSVLVSLELYLSRPYPLPHLNLIALPSYTEERPRNAWGLQWFKESDLMNSNSYWLTHRVAKAAAMQWLSHLASPVNDSVVTSGLANFLATNVAQQLEPTMYHWNQGSFHTLVLELGKPRNYGLDSEQMRTLLESRVQLVVQMMEQVFGPNTFKQAIQNFLAKKEFKAYADDDLWQVITEQAWVDNKLPSSISLSDVIPPWLSNRIPLVTVNVYPENKTVTFTQDKFVDNLESIWNKVVKKESPEKTMGWWLPLVVAEEQQEPKNVGWMTPKDHTVSFNNISTSKYIIVNPGSTGPYLVNYDTESWKRLAAEMKNLPVTQRAQLIHDSLTLALSGHLNSVTALEITASLKSEQAPEVWRTFYPLAERIRDRFQGTAASKNLDAYLKGLLIPVLDALGEEDKSSWKTELRVRTRHLLCQTGFSPCIDNARLSYALWQNASHPDDGMPIASSHLCPVMAWGNYDEWQFALERLKNFPTNRSKAERTFLMKTVAGCPHDPKKYETLLNLTFMNRKNNKFSDEDRFIILSAISGESIGYTTLFNFLKFNWNDLKKRIQGPLWDYFVQTALGNFRTEEGLKEVTELFNERKSEFGTAIKTAEDSIGRVENRVKWAKESTPNVEIWLNKTMEASWTPQRFKFQDVVVVSHTRKMA
;
A
#
# COMPACT_ATOMS: atom_id res chain seq x y z
N MET A 1 6.98 -60.94 -21.25
CA MET A 1 6.19 -59.73 -20.92
C MET A 1 6.41 -59.37 -19.44
N ALA A 2 7.55 -58.84 -19.07
CA ALA A 2 7.87 -58.35 -17.70
C ALA A 2 9.05 -57.37 -17.71
N TRP A 3 8.94 -56.27 -18.50
CA TRP A 3 9.99 -55.22 -18.56
C TRP A 3 9.46 -53.82 -18.76
N LEU A 4 8.25 -53.49 -18.36
CA LEU A 4 7.64 -52.17 -18.55
C LEU A 4 7.40 -51.29 -17.31
N PRO A 5 7.57 -51.75 -16.04
CA PRO A 5 7.44 -50.80 -14.88
C PRO A 5 8.74 -50.06 -14.52
N GLY A 6 9.91 -50.60 -14.91
CA GLY A 6 11.20 -49.96 -14.52
C GLY A 6 11.53 -48.69 -15.29
N ILE A 7 11.13 -48.58 -16.54
CA ILE A 7 11.44 -47.41 -17.40
C ILE A 7 10.56 -46.18 -17.03
N ALA A 8 9.33 -46.39 -16.60
CA ALA A 8 8.43 -45.32 -16.16
C ALA A 8 8.89 -44.68 -14.85
N CYS A 9 9.40 -45.48 -13.88
CA CYS A 9 9.96 -44.94 -12.64
C CYS A 9 11.29 -44.17 -12.85
N VAL A 10 12.14 -44.61 -13.77
CA VAL A 10 13.38 -43.91 -14.07
C VAL A 10 13.12 -42.64 -14.89
N ALA A 11 12.11 -42.62 -15.75
CA ALA A 11 11.68 -41.40 -16.45
C ALA A 11 11.05 -40.38 -15.52
N ILE A 12 10.28 -40.83 -14.51
CA ILE A 12 9.71 -39.96 -13.48
C ILE A 12 10.80 -39.41 -12.54
N LEU A 13 11.80 -40.22 -12.21
CA LEU A 13 12.99 -39.77 -11.43
C LEU A 13 13.89 -38.83 -12.22
N LEU A 14 14.03 -39.01 -13.54
CA LEU A 14 14.80 -38.11 -14.40
C LEU A 14 14.06 -36.83 -14.76
N LEU A 15 12.72 -36.85 -14.82
CA LEU A 15 11.88 -35.67 -14.93
C LEU A 15 11.84 -34.88 -13.61
N ALA A 16 11.88 -35.55 -12.46
CA ALA A 16 12.01 -34.91 -11.16
C ALA A 16 13.38 -34.26 -10.92
N SER A 17 14.43 -34.69 -11.61
CA SER A 17 15.78 -34.09 -11.51
C SER A 17 16.00 -32.89 -12.46
N ALA A 18 15.07 -32.61 -13.36
CA ALA A 18 15.12 -31.43 -14.25
C ALA A 18 14.26 -30.23 -13.72
N VAL A 19 13.64 -30.40 -12.55
CA VAL A 19 12.80 -29.35 -11.92
C VAL A 19 13.51 -28.82 -10.69
N SER A 20 13.87 -27.56 -10.80
CA SER A 20 14.17 -26.59 -9.74
C SER A 20 15.53 -26.69 -9.04
N ALA A 21 16.46 -25.91 -9.49
CA ALA A 21 17.46 -25.35 -8.57
C ALA A 21 16.70 -24.39 -7.63
N PHE A 22 16.39 -24.80 -6.39
CA PHE A 22 16.06 -23.88 -5.32
C PHE A 22 17.14 -22.79 -5.28
N TYR A 23 16.76 -21.55 -4.99
CA TYR A 23 17.73 -20.49 -4.80
C TYR A 23 18.77 -20.95 -3.77
N GLU A 24 20.01 -21.26 -4.23
CA GLU A 24 21.09 -21.60 -3.32
C GLU A 24 21.53 -20.34 -2.59
N LEU A 25 21.31 -20.35 -1.28
CA LEU A 25 21.79 -19.28 -0.41
C LEU A 25 23.31 -19.19 -0.49
N PRO A 26 23.90 -17.98 -0.49
CA PRO A 26 25.34 -17.82 -0.46
C PRO A 26 25.95 -18.54 0.73
N LYS A 27 26.91 -19.40 0.50
CA LYS A 27 27.66 -20.09 1.56
C LYS A 27 28.70 -19.13 2.11
N VAL A 28 28.61 -18.84 3.41
CA VAL A 28 29.64 -18.08 4.12
C VAL A 28 30.51 -19.05 4.91
N PRO A 29 31.84 -18.86 4.92
CA PRO A 29 32.72 -19.79 5.60
C PRO A 29 32.55 -19.78 7.13
N VAL A 30 32.22 -18.62 7.72
CA VAL A 30 32.01 -18.46 9.15
C VAL A 30 30.56 -18.03 9.38
N GLU A 31 29.86 -18.78 10.23
CA GLU A 31 28.45 -18.56 10.54
C GLU A 31 28.28 -18.22 12.03
N PRO A 32 27.43 -17.23 12.37
CA PRO A 32 27.06 -16.97 13.76
C PRO A 32 26.06 -18.03 14.24
N LYS A 33 26.30 -18.56 15.43
CA LYS A 33 25.35 -19.42 16.17
C LYS A 33 24.45 -18.61 17.07
N GLY A 34 24.98 -17.57 17.73
CA GLY A 34 24.25 -16.79 18.69
C GLY A 34 24.93 -15.50 19.08
N TYR A 35 24.13 -14.61 19.61
CA TYR A 35 24.52 -13.28 20.05
C TYR A 35 24.11 -13.04 21.50
N ARG A 36 25.04 -12.53 22.32
CA ARG A 36 24.73 -11.91 23.61
C ARG A 36 25.03 -10.44 23.48
N LEU A 37 23.96 -9.62 23.49
CA LEU A 37 24.02 -8.19 23.23
C LEU A 37 23.63 -7.42 24.50
N ASP A 38 24.56 -6.66 25.05
CA ASP A 38 24.35 -5.76 26.17
C ASP A 38 24.29 -4.32 25.65
N ILE A 39 23.23 -3.57 25.98
CA ILE A 39 23.05 -2.16 25.57
C ILE A 39 22.81 -1.30 26.80
N VAL A 40 23.55 -0.21 26.90
CA VAL A 40 23.41 0.83 27.93
C VAL A 40 23.11 2.15 27.24
N PRO A 41 21.83 2.51 27.09
CA PRO A 41 21.44 3.77 26.45
C PRO A 41 21.75 4.96 27.34
N ASN A 42 22.14 6.07 26.74
CA ASN A 42 22.21 7.41 27.36
C ASN A 42 21.33 8.38 26.54
N PRO A 43 20.02 8.43 26.82
CA PRO A 43 19.09 9.26 26.05
C PRO A 43 19.34 10.76 26.21
N GLU A 44 20.01 11.20 27.26
CA GLU A 44 20.32 12.63 27.51
C GLU A 44 21.42 13.12 26.55
N GLU A 45 22.45 12.32 26.35
CA GLU A 45 23.54 12.61 25.41
C GLU A 45 23.27 12.15 23.96
N GLY A 46 22.20 11.42 23.72
CA GLY A 46 21.88 10.91 22.39
C GLY A 46 22.77 9.73 21.96
N THR A 47 23.39 9.02 22.91
CA THR A 47 24.37 7.95 22.67
C THR A 47 24.00 6.65 23.39
N TYR A 48 24.67 5.57 23.01
CA TYR A 48 24.62 4.30 23.75
C TYR A 48 25.96 3.58 23.71
N LYS A 49 26.23 2.82 24.76
CA LYS A 49 27.36 1.86 24.83
C LYS A 49 26.82 0.45 24.67
N GLY A 50 27.59 -0.38 24.02
CA GLY A 50 27.22 -1.76 23.84
C GLY A 50 28.40 -2.72 23.91
N ARG A 51 28.08 -3.98 24.22
CA ARG A 51 28.99 -5.11 24.15
C ARG A 51 28.27 -6.25 23.44
N VAL A 52 28.89 -6.78 22.40
CA VAL A 52 28.36 -7.94 21.70
C VAL A 52 29.34 -9.10 21.82
N ARG A 53 28.82 -10.25 22.25
CA ARG A 53 29.55 -11.54 22.25
C ARG A 53 28.87 -12.44 21.23
N ILE A 54 29.61 -12.85 20.20
CA ILE A 54 29.09 -13.62 19.07
C ILE A 54 29.72 -15.01 19.12
N ASP A 55 28.90 -16.03 19.28
CA ASP A 55 29.35 -17.43 19.13
C ASP A 55 29.34 -17.77 17.63
N ILE A 56 30.51 -18.10 17.07
CA ILE A 56 30.71 -18.37 15.63
C ILE A 56 31.27 -19.75 15.39
N VAL A 57 30.99 -20.27 14.19
CA VAL A 57 31.55 -21.57 13.76
C VAL A 57 32.07 -21.46 12.31
N ASN A 58 33.25 -22.04 12.04
CA ASN A 58 33.72 -22.14 10.68
C ASN A 58 33.09 -23.37 10.00
N ARG A 59 32.22 -23.15 9.01
CA ARG A 59 31.58 -24.19 8.16
C ARG A 59 32.26 -24.32 6.79
N GLY A 60 33.25 -23.46 6.50
CA GLY A 60 33.99 -23.51 5.25
C GLY A 60 34.79 -24.82 5.08
N ALA A 61 35.10 -25.16 3.85
CA ALA A 61 35.93 -26.33 3.52
C ALA A 61 37.37 -26.19 4.04
N GLU A 62 37.85 -24.94 4.18
CA GLU A 62 39.21 -24.61 4.60
C GLU A 62 39.22 -23.82 5.92
N ALA A 63 40.35 -23.89 6.62
CA ALA A 63 40.57 -23.10 7.81
C ALA A 63 40.85 -21.64 7.45
N VAL A 64 40.20 -20.72 8.14
CA VAL A 64 40.12 -19.28 7.88
C VAL A 64 41.06 -18.50 8.80
N THR A 65 41.81 -17.54 8.27
CA THR A 65 42.67 -16.61 9.06
C THR A 65 42.10 -15.21 9.14
N GLU A 66 41.05 -14.92 8.35
CA GLU A 66 40.43 -13.62 8.27
C GLU A 66 38.92 -13.73 8.64
N LEU A 67 38.47 -12.96 9.61
CA LEU A 67 37.07 -12.92 10.03
C LEU A 67 36.50 -11.55 9.64
N LYS A 68 35.38 -11.55 8.89
CA LYS A 68 34.66 -10.35 8.44
C LYS A 68 33.32 -10.21 9.12
N LEU A 69 33.06 -8.99 9.61
CA LEU A 69 31.76 -8.59 10.17
C LEU A 69 31.29 -7.31 9.50
N ASP A 70 29.97 -7.17 9.41
CA ASP A 70 29.35 -5.91 8.98
C ASP A 70 29.30 -4.95 10.18
N ALA A 71 29.75 -3.71 10.01
CA ALA A 71 29.67 -2.64 11.00
C ALA A 71 29.81 -1.27 10.34
N SER A 72 28.88 -0.38 10.62
CA SER A 72 28.89 0.98 10.07
C SER A 72 30.01 1.82 10.65
N SER A 73 30.59 2.73 9.86
CA SER A 73 31.55 3.75 10.30
C SER A 73 31.03 4.70 11.38
N ASN A 74 29.72 4.72 11.62
CA ASN A 74 29.10 5.49 12.71
C ASN A 74 29.30 4.87 14.10
N LEU A 75 29.77 3.63 14.17
CA LEU A 75 30.10 2.94 15.41
C LEU A 75 31.56 3.20 15.78
N THR A 76 31.80 3.59 17.04
CA THR A 76 33.15 3.66 17.60
C THR A 76 33.47 2.32 18.25
N ILE A 77 34.46 1.61 17.73
CA ILE A 77 34.86 0.29 18.20
C ILE A 77 36.20 0.39 18.87
N ASN A 78 36.33 -0.24 20.06
CA ASN A 78 37.60 -0.34 20.75
C ASN A 78 38.38 -1.55 20.25
N ASP A 79 39.25 -1.32 19.25
CA ASP A 79 40.06 -2.35 18.59
C ASP A 79 40.99 -3.09 19.55
N LYS A 80 41.47 -2.42 20.62
CA LYS A 80 42.35 -3.02 21.61
C LYS A 80 41.67 -3.99 22.59
N GLU A 81 40.36 -3.94 22.66
CA GLU A 81 39.56 -4.79 23.59
C GLU A 81 38.81 -5.89 22.87
N ILE A 82 39.06 -6.09 21.56
CA ILE A 82 38.48 -7.22 20.82
C ILE A 82 39.13 -8.51 21.30
N LYS A 83 38.30 -9.47 21.74
CA LYS A 83 38.77 -10.80 22.22
C LYS A 83 38.17 -11.89 21.37
N LEU A 84 38.98 -12.84 20.97
CA LEU A 84 38.57 -14.04 20.26
C LEU A 84 39.01 -15.25 21.09
N ILE A 85 38.12 -16.14 21.43
CA ILE A 85 38.35 -17.31 22.28
C ILE A 85 37.83 -18.55 21.55
N ARG A 86 38.63 -19.61 21.44
CA ARG A 86 38.16 -20.93 21.05
C ARG A 86 37.47 -21.54 22.27
N LEU A 87 36.23 -21.95 22.12
CA LEU A 87 35.46 -22.57 23.17
C LEU A 87 35.79 -24.08 23.25
N ALA A 88 35.89 -24.60 24.46
CA ALA A 88 36.05 -26.01 24.71
C ALA A 88 34.84 -26.80 24.14
N ASN A 89 35.09 -28.01 23.60
CA ASN A 89 33.99 -28.85 23.13
C ASN A 89 33.25 -29.47 24.32
N ALA A 90 32.02 -29.07 24.51
CA ALA A 90 31.17 -29.61 25.60
C ALA A 90 30.82 -31.11 25.46
N ASP A 91 31.08 -31.72 24.31
CA ASP A 91 30.78 -33.15 24.04
C ASP A 91 31.95 -34.10 24.32
N LEU A 92 33.11 -33.61 24.77
CA LEU A 92 34.22 -34.44 25.15
C LEU A 92 34.10 -34.93 26.64
N SER A 93 34.52 -36.17 26.91
CA SER A 93 34.57 -36.72 28.26
C SER A 93 35.46 -35.89 29.19
N GLU A 94 35.19 -35.91 30.52
CA GLU A 94 35.93 -35.12 31.52
C GLU A 94 37.48 -35.35 31.51
N GLU A 95 37.95 -36.40 30.84
CA GLU A 95 39.39 -36.73 30.71
C GLU A 95 40.06 -36.02 29.51
N GLU A 96 39.26 -35.42 28.56
CA GLU A 96 39.77 -34.69 27.38
C GLU A 96 39.24 -33.25 27.35
N SER A 97 39.04 -32.57 28.47
CA SER A 97 38.56 -31.22 28.54
C SER A 97 39.58 -30.24 27.91
N ASP A 98 39.30 -29.80 26.68
CA ASP A 98 39.95 -28.63 26.08
C ASP A 98 39.56 -27.40 26.93
N GLU A 99 40.53 -26.64 27.43
CA GLU A 99 40.25 -25.35 28.07
C GLU A 99 40.00 -24.28 27.00
N ASP A 100 39.18 -23.28 27.35
CA ASP A 100 38.93 -22.11 26.52
C ASP A 100 40.26 -21.44 26.18
N THR A 101 40.58 -21.38 24.87
CA THR A 101 41.90 -20.91 24.42
C THR A 101 41.80 -19.56 23.71
N PRO A 102 42.43 -18.50 24.24
CA PRO A 102 42.45 -17.20 23.61
C PRO A 102 43.26 -17.21 22.29
N ILE A 103 42.69 -16.54 21.27
CA ILE A 103 43.35 -16.34 19.98
C ILE A 103 43.65 -14.85 19.83
N SER A 104 44.90 -14.51 19.56
CA SER A 104 45.31 -13.12 19.35
C SER A 104 44.79 -12.61 18.02
N VAL A 105 44.24 -11.40 18.02
CA VAL A 105 43.92 -10.65 16.83
C VAL A 105 45.09 -9.75 16.49
N ASN A 106 45.75 -10.04 15.34
CA ASN A 106 47.01 -9.36 14.95
C ASN A 106 46.79 -8.04 14.24
N GLY A 107 45.58 -7.81 13.71
CA GLY A 107 45.20 -6.59 13.02
C GLY A 107 43.71 -6.46 12.93
N VAL A 108 43.23 -5.22 13.05
CA VAL A 108 41.84 -4.82 12.85
C VAL A 108 41.81 -3.77 11.77
N GLU A 109 41.15 -4.04 10.66
CA GLU A 109 40.96 -3.07 9.59
C GLU A 109 39.47 -2.74 9.49
N VAL A 110 39.13 -1.48 9.61
CA VAL A 110 37.76 -0.99 9.42
C VAL A 110 37.71 -0.31 8.06
N LYS A 111 36.97 -0.89 7.12
CA LYS A 111 36.77 -0.38 5.76
C LYS A 111 35.29 -0.29 5.43
N ASP A 112 34.90 0.88 4.92
CA ASP A 112 33.53 1.16 4.47
C ASP A 112 32.48 0.76 5.53
N GLU A 113 31.86 -0.41 5.42
CA GLU A 113 30.89 -0.94 6.36
C GLU A 113 31.28 -2.34 6.88
N GLU A 114 32.55 -2.70 6.84
CA GLU A 114 33.07 -3.99 7.31
C GLU A 114 34.23 -3.82 8.31
N ILE A 115 34.32 -4.76 9.24
CA ILE A 115 35.47 -4.96 10.13
C ILE A 115 36.14 -6.26 9.70
N VAL A 116 37.42 -6.17 9.41
CA VAL A 116 38.23 -7.33 9.05
C VAL A 116 39.23 -7.60 10.18
N LEU A 117 39.11 -8.78 10.79
CA LEU A 117 39.97 -9.23 11.88
C LEU A 117 40.97 -10.26 11.35
N GLN A 118 42.27 -9.98 11.51
CA GLN A 118 43.33 -10.91 11.19
C GLN A 118 43.68 -11.77 12.41
N CYS A 119 43.38 -13.06 12.36
CA CYS A 119 43.59 -14.00 13.45
C CYS A 119 45.04 -14.53 13.43
N SER A 120 45.67 -14.65 14.61
CA SER A 120 47.02 -15.20 14.74
C SER A 120 47.08 -16.71 14.41
N GLN A 121 45.98 -17.41 14.51
CA GLN A 121 45.80 -18.82 14.23
C GLN A 121 44.62 -19.03 13.27
N LYS A 122 44.69 -20.13 12.50
CA LYS A 122 43.62 -20.55 11.62
C LYS A 122 42.40 -21.03 12.43
N LEU A 123 41.24 -20.48 12.15
CA LEU A 123 39.96 -20.96 12.70
C LEU A 123 39.67 -22.34 12.08
N GLN A 124 39.68 -23.36 12.91
CA GLN A 124 39.49 -24.75 12.46
C GLN A 124 38.03 -25.00 12.05
N ARG A 125 37.86 -25.92 11.12
CA ARG A 125 36.51 -26.33 10.68
C ARG A 125 35.75 -26.98 11.84
N ASP A 126 34.47 -26.66 11.91
CA ASP A 126 33.49 -27.14 12.91
C ASP A 126 33.80 -26.81 14.37
N ALA A 127 34.89 -26.08 14.65
CA ALA A 127 35.18 -25.54 15.97
C ALA A 127 34.36 -24.28 16.26
N THR A 128 33.97 -24.11 17.52
CA THR A 128 33.20 -22.94 17.96
C THR A 128 34.13 -21.92 18.59
N TYR A 129 33.93 -20.67 18.26
CA TYR A 129 34.68 -19.53 18.79
C TYR A 129 33.70 -18.49 19.34
N GLN A 130 34.14 -17.71 20.32
CA GLN A 130 33.44 -16.56 20.84
C GLN A 130 34.21 -15.30 20.54
N LEU A 131 33.58 -14.37 19.83
CA LEU A 131 34.10 -13.05 19.54
C LEU A 131 33.41 -12.03 20.46
N ASP A 132 34.19 -11.21 21.16
CA ASP A 132 33.74 -10.20 22.13
C ASP A 132 34.19 -8.81 21.66
N ILE A 133 33.24 -7.92 21.43
CA ILE A 133 33.50 -6.57 20.94
C ILE A 133 32.72 -5.55 21.77
N GLN A 134 33.40 -4.50 22.23
CA GLN A 134 32.80 -3.33 22.83
C GLN A 134 32.71 -2.20 21.80
N PHE A 135 31.59 -1.48 21.83
CA PHE A 135 31.29 -0.43 20.86
C PHE A 135 30.47 0.68 21.48
N GLU A 136 30.51 1.87 20.84
CA GLU A 136 29.64 2.99 21.17
C GLU A 136 28.95 3.49 19.88
N GLY A 137 27.69 3.93 20.00
CA GLY A 137 26.90 4.43 18.89
C GLY A 137 26.05 5.65 19.28
N LYS A 138 25.40 6.24 18.29
CA LYS A 138 24.46 7.37 18.46
C LYS A 138 23.08 6.96 18.02
N PHE A 139 22.06 7.51 18.69
CA PHE A 139 20.67 7.38 18.24
C PHE A 139 20.43 8.22 16.99
N GLY A 140 19.54 7.77 16.14
CA GLY A 140 18.93 8.63 15.13
C GLY A 140 17.89 9.57 15.75
N ASP A 141 17.61 10.66 15.07
CA ASP A 141 16.62 11.66 15.50
C ASP A 141 15.23 11.40 14.92
N ASP A 142 15.11 10.45 14.01
CA ASP A 142 13.89 10.12 13.31
C ASP A 142 13.74 8.60 13.04
N PRO A 143 12.52 8.12 12.70
CA PRO A 143 12.24 6.71 12.46
C PRO A 143 12.97 6.07 11.28
N THR A 144 13.67 6.81 10.42
CA THR A 144 14.46 6.24 9.32
C THR A 144 15.72 5.54 9.82
N TYR A 145 16.15 5.84 11.05
CA TYR A 145 17.26 5.15 11.71
C TYR A 145 16.80 3.85 12.37
N PRO A 146 17.63 2.79 12.35
CA PRO A 146 17.28 1.51 12.97
C PRO A 146 17.27 1.53 14.51
N PHE A 147 17.96 2.48 15.12
CA PHE A 147 17.91 2.75 16.55
C PHE A 147 17.74 4.26 16.77
N PHE A 148 16.53 4.71 17.10
CA PHE A 148 16.21 6.12 17.17
C PHE A 148 15.56 6.49 18.51
N LYS A 149 15.73 7.77 18.86
CA LYS A 149 15.06 8.44 19.97
C LYS A 149 13.98 9.36 19.39
N SER A 150 12.81 9.33 19.98
CA SER A 150 11.76 10.30 19.68
C SER A 150 11.17 10.86 20.97
N THR A 151 10.50 12.00 20.87
CA THR A 151 9.90 12.68 22.01
C THR A 151 8.42 12.97 21.76
N TYR A 152 7.66 13.11 22.84
CA TYR A 152 6.28 13.54 22.81
C TYR A 152 5.99 14.45 24.02
N THR A 153 4.95 15.26 23.91
CA THR A 153 4.48 16.07 25.04
C THR A 153 3.36 15.31 25.74
N ASP A 154 3.51 15.09 27.01
CA ASP A 154 2.47 14.52 27.87
C ASP A 154 1.33 15.52 28.00
N ALA A 155 0.08 15.11 27.76
CA ALA A 155 -1.06 16.01 27.73
C ALA A 155 -1.49 16.53 29.13
N GLU A 156 -1.18 15.78 30.18
CA GLU A 156 -1.54 16.14 31.56
C GLU A 156 -0.46 17.02 32.23
N SER A 157 0.81 16.60 32.12
CA SER A 157 1.93 17.33 32.77
C SER A 157 2.54 18.41 31.90
N THR A 158 2.26 18.43 30.59
CA THR A 158 2.95 19.28 29.59
C THR A 158 4.47 19.06 29.48
N GLU A 159 5.01 18.03 30.12
CA GLU A 159 6.42 17.68 30.07
C GLU A 159 6.76 16.98 28.76
N THR A 160 7.97 17.22 28.26
CA THR A 160 8.53 16.47 27.14
C THR A 160 9.10 15.15 27.63
N ARG A 161 8.52 14.06 27.17
CA ARG A 161 8.94 12.69 27.46
C ARG A 161 9.57 12.07 26.24
N TRP A 162 10.28 10.97 26.41
CA TRP A 162 10.98 10.30 25.32
C TRP A 162 10.70 8.79 25.27
N PHE A 163 10.93 8.20 24.12
CA PHE A 163 11.01 6.77 23.93
C PHE A 163 12.14 6.41 22.95
N LEU A 164 12.64 5.18 23.07
CA LEU A 164 13.65 4.58 22.19
C LEU A 164 13.05 3.40 21.44
N VAL A 165 13.35 3.29 20.15
CA VAL A 165 12.97 2.16 19.30
C VAL A 165 14.22 1.62 18.61
N LEU A 166 14.50 0.33 18.78
CA LEU A 166 15.47 -0.44 18.01
C LEU A 166 14.71 -1.43 17.14
N SER A 167 14.84 -1.30 15.83
CA SER A 167 14.19 -2.16 14.85
C SER A 167 14.87 -2.05 13.49
N PRO A 168 15.93 -2.83 13.25
CA PRO A 168 16.63 -2.79 11.96
C PRO A 168 15.79 -3.41 10.84
N LYS A 169 15.83 -2.83 9.66
CA LYS A 169 15.46 -3.48 8.40
C LYS A 169 16.64 -4.35 7.92
N ILE A 170 16.46 -5.05 6.81
CA ILE A 170 17.55 -5.79 6.14
C ILE A 170 18.70 -4.80 5.82
N ASP A 171 19.92 -5.20 6.09
CA ASP A 171 21.17 -4.41 5.93
C ASP A 171 21.29 -3.16 6.83
N GLU A 172 20.48 -3.07 7.90
CA GLU A 172 20.55 -1.93 8.84
C GLU A 172 21.11 -2.29 10.22
N ALA A 173 21.19 -3.58 10.59
CA ALA A 173 21.67 -3.99 11.92
C ALA A 173 23.13 -3.57 12.16
N ARG A 174 23.97 -3.56 11.13
CA ARG A 174 25.36 -3.05 11.13
C ARG A 174 25.49 -1.61 11.61
N ARG A 175 24.40 -0.83 11.57
CA ARG A 175 24.37 0.56 12.06
C ARG A 175 24.13 0.65 13.55
N ILE A 176 23.82 -0.48 14.21
CA ILE A 176 23.51 -0.57 15.65
C ILE A 176 24.65 -1.26 16.41
N PHE A 177 25.16 -2.38 15.89
CA PHE A 177 26.23 -3.16 16.50
C PHE A 177 26.97 -3.99 15.46
N PRO A 178 28.24 -4.39 15.69
CA PRO A 178 28.96 -5.29 14.81
C PRO A 178 28.29 -6.66 14.74
N CYS A 179 27.98 -7.13 13.52
CA CYS A 179 27.24 -8.37 13.33
C CYS A 179 27.49 -9.01 11.95
N PHE A 180 26.92 -10.18 11.72
CA PHE A 180 26.79 -10.77 10.38
C PHE A 180 25.40 -10.35 9.84
N ASP A 181 25.35 -9.22 9.15
CA ASP A 181 24.11 -8.57 8.72
C ASP A 181 23.61 -9.15 7.39
N LYS A 182 23.36 -10.46 7.39
CA LYS A 182 22.85 -11.20 6.25
C LYS A 182 21.50 -11.84 6.59
N PRO A 183 20.44 -11.59 5.79
CA PRO A 183 19.06 -12.04 6.10
C PRO A 183 18.88 -13.56 6.05
N TYR A 184 19.86 -14.29 5.55
CA TYR A 184 19.85 -15.76 5.52
C TYR A 184 20.62 -16.43 6.68
N LEU A 185 21.31 -15.65 7.51
CA LEU A 185 22.00 -16.17 8.70
C LEU A 185 21.09 -16.03 9.92
N LYS A 186 20.69 -17.16 10.47
CA LYS A 186 19.83 -17.22 11.67
C LYS A 186 20.64 -17.64 12.88
N SER A 187 20.42 -16.92 13.97
CA SER A 187 21.08 -17.10 15.25
C SER A 187 20.09 -16.92 16.40
N TRP A 188 20.38 -17.42 17.56
CA TRP A 188 19.66 -17.02 18.76
C TRP A 188 20.23 -15.72 19.32
N PHE A 189 19.42 -14.97 20.07
CA PHE A 189 19.81 -13.73 20.72
C PHE A 189 19.45 -13.77 22.20
N GLU A 190 20.36 -13.28 23.03
CA GLU A 190 20.15 -12.91 24.42
C GLU A 190 20.43 -11.41 24.54
N LEU A 191 19.40 -10.63 24.83
CA LEU A 191 19.51 -9.19 24.96
C LEU A 191 19.48 -8.82 26.44
N SER A 192 20.35 -7.87 26.84
CA SER A 192 20.24 -7.16 28.12
C SER A 192 20.25 -5.66 27.88
N VAL A 193 19.46 -4.94 28.66
CA VAL A 193 19.41 -3.50 28.56
C VAL A 193 19.32 -2.83 29.91
N SER A 194 20.04 -1.73 30.10
CA SER A 194 19.97 -0.92 31.32
C SER A 194 19.10 0.31 31.07
N HIS A 195 18.15 0.58 31.97
CA HIS A 195 17.24 1.72 31.83
C HIS A 195 16.77 2.23 33.20
N LYS A 196 16.13 3.40 33.24
CA LYS A 196 15.49 3.94 34.44
C LYS A 196 14.33 3.03 34.86
N ARG A 197 14.22 2.74 36.17
CA ARG A 197 13.11 1.93 36.70
C ARG A 197 11.71 2.47 36.42
N SER A 198 11.59 3.78 36.18
CA SER A 198 10.34 4.43 35.80
C SER A 198 9.89 4.11 34.36
N HIS A 199 10.75 3.50 33.56
CA HIS A 199 10.49 3.10 32.17
C HIS A 199 10.29 1.59 32.07
N VAL A 200 9.66 1.16 31.01
CA VAL A 200 9.46 -0.25 30.64
C VAL A 200 10.36 -0.56 29.45
N ALA A 201 11.03 -1.69 29.49
CA ALA A 201 11.76 -2.24 28.37
C ALA A 201 11.00 -3.45 27.81
N LEU A 202 10.79 -3.47 26.48
CA LEU A 202 10.17 -4.59 25.76
C LEU A 202 11.12 -5.08 24.67
N SER A 203 11.24 -6.39 24.53
CA SER A 203 12.05 -7.00 23.48
C SER A 203 11.35 -8.22 22.87
N ASN A 204 12.05 -8.97 22.03
CA ASN A 204 11.54 -10.17 21.34
C ASN A 204 11.02 -11.26 22.30
N MET A 205 11.61 -11.34 23.50
CA MET A 205 11.28 -12.37 24.52
C MET A 205 10.94 -11.70 25.86
N PRO A 206 10.25 -12.40 26.76
CA PRO A 206 9.98 -11.89 28.11
C PRO A 206 11.28 -11.67 28.91
N ILE A 207 11.18 -10.80 29.91
CA ILE A 207 12.26 -10.60 30.87
C ILE A 207 12.45 -11.91 31.66
N LEU A 208 13.71 -12.38 31.69
CA LEU A 208 14.14 -13.55 32.44
C LEU A 208 14.57 -13.16 33.86
N ASP A 209 15.33 -12.05 33.93
CA ASP A 209 15.87 -11.54 35.20
C ASP A 209 16.00 -10.02 35.15
N GLN A 210 15.87 -9.37 36.33
CA GLN A 210 16.03 -7.93 36.50
C GLN A 210 16.95 -7.65 37.70
N ALA A 211 18.03 -6.93 37.47
CA ALA A 211 19.00 -6.57 38.50
C ALA A 211 19.11 -5.05 38.70
N ASN A 212 19.30 -4.59 39.93
CA ASN A 212 19.65 -3.20 40.21
C ASN A 212 21.10 -2.92 39.76
N VAL A 213 21.29 -1.84 39.01
CA VAL A 213 22.62 -1.43 38.50
C VAL A 213 23.19 -0.26 39.32
N SER A 214 22.32 0.63 39.78
CA SER A 214 22.70 1.76 40.63
C SER A 214 22.44 1.51 42.12
N ARG A 215 23.21 2.16 43.00
CA ARG A 215 23.07 2.01 44.47
C ARG A 215 21.77 2.61 45.01
N ASP A 216 21.23 3.59 44.36
CA ASP A 216 19.92 4.23 44.65
C ASP A 216 18.72 3.42 44.14
N GLY A 217 18.97 2.38 43.33
CA GLY A 217 17.93 1.56 42.72
C GLY A 217 17.14 2.22 41.58
N GLU A 218 17.56 3.41 41.14
CA GLU A 218 16.88 4.11 40.02
C GLU A 218 17.16 3.47 38.66
N MET A 219 18.31 2.82 38.49
CA MET A 219 18.69 2.12 37.27
C MET A 219 18.59 0.60 37.46
N VAL A 220 17.92 -0.02 36.49
CA VAL A 220 17.76 -1.48 36.42
C VAL A 220 18.35 -2.01 35.12
N ARG A 221 18.76 -3.27 35.15
CA ARG A 221 19.16 -4.01 33.96
C ARG A 221 18.21 -5.18 33.81
N ASP A 222 17.50 -5.18 32.68
CA ASP A 222 16.63 -6.27 32.25
C ASP A 222 17.42 -7.23 31.37
N GLN A 223 17.38 -8.51 31.68
CA GLN A 223 17.88 -9.58 30.84
C GLN A 223 16.69 -10.33 30.27
N PHE A 224 16.62 -10.41 28.93
CA PHE A 224 15.55 -11.12 28.23
C PHE A 224 15.93 -12.59 28.00
N SER A 225 14.92 -13.44 27.94
CA SER A 225 15.08 -14.85 27.60
C SER A 225 15.67 -15.01 26.20
N ARG A 226 16.34 -16.15 25.98
CA ARG A 226 16.91 -16.49 24.67
C ARG A 226 15.81 -16.62 23.61
N THR A 227 16.05 -16.02 22.43
CA THR A 227 15.12 -16.14 21.28
C THR A 227 15.25 -17.49 20.58
N PRO A 228 14.24 -17.93 19.84
CA PRO A 228 14.44 -18.92 18.78
C PRO A 228 15.44 -18.41 17.71
N LEU A 229 15.81 -19.27 16.76
CA LEU A 229 16.69 -18.88 15.65
C LEU A 229 16.00 -17.83 14.78
N MET A 230 16.58 -16.64 14.72
CA MET A 230 16.09 -15.50 13.93
C MET A 230 17.22 -14.73 13.25
N THR A 231 16.89 -13.90 12.31
CA THR A 231 17.83 -12.98 11.63
C THR A 231 18.07 -11.74 12.49
N VAL A 232 19.20 -11.05 12.31
CA VAL A 232 19.51 -9.80 13.03
C VAL A 232 18.47 -8.71 12.81
N ASN A 233 17.84 -8.65 11.63
CA ASN A 233 16.78 -7.70 11.32
C ASN A 233 15.42 -8.02 12.00
N SER A 234 15.31 -9.16 12.69
CA SER A 234 14.16 -9.50 13.53
C SER A 234 14.29 -9.00 14.97
N LEU A 235 15.46 -8.47 15.35
CA LEU A 235 15.71 -7.95 16.68
C LEU A 235 14.87 -6.70 16.94
N GLY A 236 14.31 -6.61 18.14
CA GLY A 236 13.51 -5.47 18.60
C GLY A 236 13.77 -5.09 20.04
N LEU A 237 13.80 -3.78 20.31
CA LEU A 237 13.82 -3.22 21.65
C LEU A 237 13.00 -1.94 21.69
N PHE A 238 12.21 -1.77 22.72
CA PHE A 238 11.45 -0.56 23.01
C PHE A 238 11.64 -0.14 24.46
N ILE A 239 11.96 1.11 24.71
CA ILE A 239 12.10 1.66 26.06
C ILE A 239 11.28 2.94 26.16
N SER A 240 10.36 3.01 27.11
CA SER A 240 9.47 4.16 27.30
C SER A 240 8.81 4.15 28.68
N ASP A 241 8.08 5.20 28.96
CA ASP A 241 7.17 5.32 30.10
C ASP A 241 5.70 4.94 29.73
N PHE A 242 5.49 4.31 28.56
CA PHE A 242 4.18 3.89 28.06
C PHE A 242 3.47 2.92 29.01
N LYS A 243 2.16 2.93 28.94
CA LYS A 243 1.27 2.09 29.76
C LYS A 243 0.50 1.10 28.88
N MET A 244 0.00 0.06 29.50
CA MET A 244 -1.04 -0.78 28.93
C MET A 244 -2.42 -0.32 29.40
N PRO A 245 -3.50 -0.57 28.64
CA PRO A 245 -4.86 -0.43 29.14
C PRO A 245 -5.05 -1.23 30.43
N GLU A 246 -5.93 -0.78 31.33
CA GLU A 246 -6.25 -1.47 32.60
C GLU A 246 -6.93 -2.84 32.41
N VAL A 247 -7.26 -3.21 31.17
CA VAL A 247 -7.81 -4.52 30.85
C VAL A 247 -6.72 -5.57 30.99
N GLU A 248 -6.98 -6.61 31.77
CA GLU A 248 -6.08 -7.75 31.97
C GLU A 248 -5.47 -8.27 30.66
N TYR A 249 -4.23 -8.78 30.74
CA TYR A 249 -3.59 -9.44 29.63
C TYR A 249 -4.55 -10.41 28.95
N LEU A 250 -4.87 -10.16 27.69
CA LEU A 250 -5.60 -11.15 26.92
C LEU A 250 -4.65 -12.31 26.66
N GLN A 251 -4.96 -13.45 27.22
CA GLN A 251 -4.18 -14.67 27.04
C GLN A 251 -4.93 -15.58 26.08
N THR A 252 -4.27 -15.93 24.97
CA THR A 252 -4.78 -16.92 24.02
C THR A 252 -3.75 -18.04 23.95
N ASP A 253 -4.12 -19.25 24.32
CA ASP A 253 -3.27 -20.46 24.28
C ASP A 253 -1.85 -20.29 24.87
N GLY A 254 -1.71 -19.53 25.97
CA GLY A 254 -0.44 -19.26 26.62
C GLY A 254 0.34 -18.06 26.11
N ILE A 255 -0.15 -17.38 25.06
CA ILE A 255 0.47 -16.19 24.47
C ILE A 255 -0.02 -14.94 25.23
N LYS A 256 0.92 -14.14 25.73
CA LYS A 256 0.60 -12.84 26.35
C LYS A 256 0.54 -11.75 25.26
N ILE A 257 -0.59 -11.06 25.20
CA ILE A 257 -0.82 -10.00 24.24
C ILE A 257 -0.78 -8.65 24.96
N GLY A 258 0.19 -7.79 24.60
CA GLY A 258 0.35 -6.43 25.11
C GLY A 258 0.00 -5.38 24.08
N LEU A 259 -0.68 -4.33 24.52
CA LEU A 259 -0.90 -3.13 23.70
C LEU A 259 -0.43 -1.92 24.51
N TRP A 260 0.52 -1.16 23.97
CA TRP A 260 1.24 -0.11 24.67
C TRP A 260 1.01 1.25 24.01
N GLY A 261 0.78 2.27 24.82
CA GLY A 261 0.62 3.64 24.36
C GLY A 261 0.87 4.65 25.47
N ARG A 262 0.86 5.94 25.10
CA ARG A 262 0.93 7.03 26.05
C ARG A 262 -0.21 6.95 27.08
N SER A 263 0.03 7.38 28.31
CA SER A 263 -0.94 7.32 29.41
C SER A 263 -2.29 7.98 29.07
N ASP A 264 -2.25 9.13 28.41
CA ASP A 264 -3.41 9.91 27.96
C ASP A 264 -4.15 9.30 26.75
N PHE A 265 -3.51 8.38 26.05
CA PHE A 265 -4.01 7.80 24.79
C PHE A 265 -4.45 6.34 24.92
N VAL A 266 -3.86 5.60 25.84
CA VAL A 266 -3.98 4.14 25.94
C VAL A 266 -5.41 3.62 26.06
N SER A 267 -6.32 4.38 26.69
CA SER A 267 -7.73 4.01 26.80
C SER A 267 -8.46 3.93 25.43
N THR A 268 -7.97 4.63 24.43
CA THR A 268 -8.55 4.62 23.08
C THR A 268 -8.20 3.36 22.28
N LEU A 269 -7.24 2.57 22.75
CA LEU A 269 -6.70 1.39 22.08
C LEU A 269 -7.47 0.10 22.38
N SER A 270 -8.48 0.14 23.25
CA SER A 270 -9.23 -1.05 23.73
C SER A 270 -9.80 -1.90 22.59
N LYS A 271 -10.25 -1.29 21.50
CA LYS A 271 -10.80 -2.02 20.34
C LYS A 271 -9.73 -2.84 19.62
N ALA A 272 -8.54 -2.29 19.39
CA ALA A 272 -7.42 -3.01 18.79
C ALA A 272 -6.97 -4.18 19.67
N GLN A 273 -6.98 -3.99 21.00
CA GLN A 273 -6.64 -5.03 21.95
C GLN A 273 -7.63 -6.22 21.90
N GLN A 274 -8.94 -5.94 21.82
CA GLN A 274 -9.97 -6.98 21.73
C GLN A 274 -9.94 -7.78 20.43
N LEU A 275 -9.48 -7.18 19.32
CA LEU A 275 -9.41 -7.84 18.02
C LEU A 275 -8.24 -8.83 17.90
N LEU A 276 -7.12 -8.57 18.56
CA LEU A 276 -5.88 -9.28 18.32
C LEU A 276 -5.94 -10.80 18.61
N PRO A 277 -6.60 -11.30 19.67
CA PRO A 277 -6.75 -12.75 19.87
C PRO A 277 -7.44 -13.46 18.72
N SER A 278 -8.55 -12.90 18.23
CA SER A 278 -9.31 -13.46 17.10
C SER A 278 -8.50 -13.44 15.81
N VAL A 279 -7.69 -12.41 15.60
CA VAL A 279 -6.78 -12.30 14.46
C VAL A 279 -5.72 -13.40 14.51
N LEU A 280 -5.07 -13.61 15.67
CA LEU A 280 -4.05 -14.66 15.82
C LEU A 280 -4.64 -16.05 15.59
N VAL A 281 -5.76 -16.40 16.22
CA VAL A 281 -6.44 -17.68 16.03
C VAL A 281 -6.79 -17.91 14.55
N SER A 282 -7.32 -16.89 13.86
CA SER A 282 -7.65 -17.00 12.44
C SER A 282 -6.42 -17.28 11.57
N LEU A 283 -5.28 -16.64 11.87
CA LEU A 283 -4.02 -16.87 11.15
C LEU A 283 -3.44 -18.25 11.47
N GLU A 284 -3.42 -18.69 12.72
CA GLU A 284 -2.95 -20.02 13.13
C GLU A 284 -3.74 -21.15 12.44
N LEU A 285 -5.06 -21.01 12.39
CA LEU A 285 -5.94 -21.95 11.69
C LEU A 285 -5.70 -21.96 10.16
N TYR A 286 -5.46 -20.79 9.57
CA TYR A 286 -5.15 -20.72 8.14
C TYR A 286 -3.79 -21.32 7.82
N LEU A 287 -2.76 -20.93 8.59
CA LEU A 287 -1.37 -21.31 8.37
C LEU A 287 -1.02 -22.72 8.88
N SER A 288 -1.87 -23.29 9.72
CA SER A 288 -1.64 -24.56 10.43
C SER A 288 -0.32 -24.55 11.22
N ARG A 289 -0.01 -23.41 11.81
CA ARG A 289 1.19 -23.17 12.63
C ARG A 289 0.85 -22.27 13.80
N PRO A 290 1.14 -22.66 15.04
CA PRO A 290 0.95 -21.83 16.21
C PRO A 290 1.86 -20.59 16.13
N TYR A 291 1.50 -19.54 16.84
CA TYR A 291 2.37 -18.39 17.02
C TYR A 291 3.61 -18.80 17.83
N PRO A 292 4.83 -18.50 17.30
CA PRO A 292 6.03 -19.16 17.84
C PRO A 292 6.63 -18.53 19.09
N LEU A 293 6.16 -17.34 19.51
CA LEU A 293 6.68 -16.64 20.68
C LEU A 293 5.68 -16.61 21.85
N PRO A 294 6.15 -16.48 23.10
CA PRO A 294 5.28 -16.45 24.27
C PRO A 294 4.51 -15.14 24.45
N HIS A 295 4.85 -14.10 23.68
CA HIS A 295 4.15 -12.82 23.72
C HIS A 295 4.13 -12.12 22.36
N LEU A 296 3.17 -11.21 22.19
CA LEU A 296 3.10 -10.25 21.07
C LEU A 296 2.73 -8.87 21.63
N ASN A 297 3.58 -7.88 21.37
CA ASN A 297 3.36 -6.51 21.81
C ASN A 297 3.11 -5.59 20.61
N LEU A 298 1.99 -4.86 20.62
CA LEU A 298 1.68 -3.77 19.70
C LEU A 298 1.95 -2.45 20.42
N ILE A 299 2.61 -1.53 19.76
CA ILE A 299 3.05 -0.27 20.33
C ILE A 299 2.54 0.88 19.47
N ALA A 300 1.69 1.72 20.05
CA ALA A 300 1.16 2.93 19.41
C ALA A 300 2.14 4.10 19.61
N LEU A 301 2.79 4.55 18.54
CA LEU A 301 3.78 5.60 18.57
C LEU A 301 3.18 6.96 18.19
N PRO A 302 3.34 7.99 19.00
CA PRO A 302 3.04 9.36 18.62
C PRO A 302 4.04 9.85 17.57
N SER A 303 3.59 10.70 16.65
CA SER A 303 4.45 11.34 15.64
C SER A 303 5.28 10.39 14.77
N TYR A 304 4.87 9.13 14.64
CA TYR A 304 5.54 8.16 13.78
C TYR A 304 5.28 8.49 12.30
N THR A 305 6.32 8.82 11.56
CA THR A 305 6.23 9.36 10.19
C THR A 305 6.42 8.32 9.10
N GLU A 306 6.99 7.15 9.41
CA GLU A 306 7.16 6.10 8.41
C GLU A 306 5.80 5.59 7.91
N GLU A 307 5.65 5.50 6.59
CA GLU A 307 4.43 4.97 5.97
C GLU A 307 4.28 3.47 6.19
N ARG A 308 5.40 2.75 6.24
CA ARG A 308 5.43 1.33 6.59
C ARG A 308 5.89 1.15 8.04
N PRO A 309 5.05 0.52 8.88
CA PRO A 309 5.47 0.17 10.23
C PRO A 309 6.73 -0.70 10.16
N ARG A 310 7.76 -0.34 10.94
CA ARG A 310 8.83 -1.27 11.25
C ARG A 310 8.24 -2.40 12.07
N ASN A 311 8.76 -3.59 11.97
CA ASN A 311 8.35 -4.71 12.80
C ASN A 311 9.58 -5.50 13.25
N ALA A 312 9.47 -6.08 14.43
CA ALA A 312 10.41 -7.08 14.92
C ALA A 312 9.63 -8.31 15.37
N TRP A 313 10.30 -9.42 15.56
CA TRP A 313 9.61 -10.61 16.04
C TRP A 313 9.09 -10.42 17.46
N GLY A 314 7.78 -10.46 17.64
CA GLY A 314 7.11 -10.20 18.93
C GLY A 314 6.82 -8.72 19.25
N LEU A 315 7.32 -7.77 18.45
CA LEU A 315 7.11 -6.34 18.63
C LEU A 315 6.65 -5.68 17.32
N GLN A 316 5.59 -4.88 17.39
CA GLN A 316 5.04 -4.21 16.22
C GLN A 316 4.71 -2.75 16.54
N TRP A 317 5.18 -1.84 15.71
CA TRP A 317 4.99 -0.40 15.87
C TRP A 317 3.92 0.11 14.91
N PHE A 318 3.02 0.93 15.43
CA PHE A 318 1.93 1.56 14.68
C PHE A 318 1.90 3.06 14.93
N LYS A 319 1.39 3.81 13.98
CA LYS A 319 0.93 5.18 14.25
C LYS A 319 -0.27 5.10 15.18
N GLU A 320 -0.34 5.99 16.18
CA GLU A 320 -1.53 6.08 17.05
C GLU A 320 -2.83 6.17 16.23
N SER A 321 -2.84 7.01 15.19
CA SER A 321 -3.98 7.18 14.28
C SER A 321 -4.43 5.89 13.58
N ASP A 322 -3.53 4.94 13.38
CA ASP A 322 -3.83 3.68 12.72
C ASP A 322 -4.62 2.74 13.62
N LEU A 323 -4.34 2.77 14.93
CA LEU A 323 -5.02 1.95 15.93
C LEU A 323 -6.31 2.60 16.45
N MET A 324 -6.47 3.94 16.27
CA MET A 324 -7.71 4.66 16.58
C MET A 324 -8.81 4.51 15.52
N ASN A 325 -8.53 3.91 14.39
CA ASN A 325 -9.44 3.90 13.27
C ASN A 325 -10.82 3.36 13.68
N SER A 326 -11.86 4.19 13.53
CA SER A 326 -13.25 3.83 13.83
C SER A 326 -13.81 2.77 12.89
N ASN A 327 -13.23 2.63 11.71
CA ASN A 327 -13.59 1.58 10.76
C ASN A 327 -12.95 0.26 11.20
N SER A 328 -13.78 -0.67 11.70
CA SER A 328 -13.31 -1.94 12.25
C SER A 328 -12.62 -2.82 11.23
N TYR A 329 -13.06 -2.83 9.97
CA TYR A 329 -12.42 -3.60 8.90
C TYR A 329 -10.96 -3.16 8.68
N TRP A 330 -10.73 -1.85 8.58
CA TRP A 330 -9.37 -1.31 8.37
C TRP A 330 -8.46 -1.58 9.55
N LEU A 331 -8.99 -1.44 10.77
CA LEU A 331 -8.25 -1.76 11.98
C LEU A 331 -7.89 -3.24 11.99
N THR A 332 -8.87 -4.13 11.74
CA THR A 332 -8.66 -5.58 11.68
C THR A 332 -7.65 -5.94 10.60
N HIS A 333 -7.78 -5.37 9.39
CA HIS A 333 -6.84 -5.61 8.29
C HIS A 333 -5.40 -5.21 8.66
N ARG A 334 -5.19 -4.04 9.26
CA ARG A 334 -3.85 -3.57 9.65
C ARG A 334 -3.23 -4.45 10.73
N VAL A 335 -3.99 -4.78 11.75
CA VAL A 335 -3.54 -5.67 12.82
C VAL A 335 -3.23 -7.07 12.26
N ALA A 336 -4.09 -7.60 11.38
CA ALA A 336 -3.89 -8.90 10.76
C ALA A 336 -2.70 -8.93 9.81
N LYS A 337 -2.44 -7.86 9.03
CA LYS A 337 -1.23 -7.76 8.19
C LYS A 337 0.03 -7.82 9.05
N ALA A 338 0.07 -7.01 10.10
CA ALA A 338 1.21 -6.97 11.00
C ALA A 338 1.42 -8.33 11.71
N ALA A 339 0.35 -8.98 12.16
CA ALA A 339 0.41 -10.32 12.74
C ALA A 339 0.89 -11.37 11.72
N ALA A 340 0.39 -11.36 10.47
CA ALA A 340 0.82 -12.30 9.42
C ALA A 340 2.31 -12.19 9.11
N MET A 341 2.88 -10.98 9.19
CA MET A 341 4.32 -10.76 9.02
C MET A 341 5.17 -11.48 10.07
N GLN A 342 4.62 -11.84 11.23
CA GLN A 342 5.34 -12.58 12.26
C GLN A 342 5.75 -13.98 11.77
N TRP A 343 4.93 -14.63 10.94
CA TRP A 343 5.27 -15.89 10.28
C TRP A 343 6.07 -15.70 9.01
N LEU A 344 5.69 -14.72 8.19
CA LEU A 344 6.24 -14.56 6.83
C LEU A 344 7.59 -13.84 6.77
N SER A 345 7.93 -13.04 7.79
CA SER A 345 9.19 -12.26 7.81
C SER A 345 10.15 -12.68 8.92
N HIS A 346 9.67 -13.42 9.91
CA HIS A 346 10.49 -13.78 11.06
C HIS A 346 10.62 -15.28 11.25
N LEU A 347 9.53 -16.04 11.34
CA LEU A 347 9.60 -17.49 11.39
C LEU A 347 10.23 -18.05 10.11
N ALA A 348 9.66 -17.75 8.96
CA ALA A 348 10.31 -17.82 7.65
C ALA A 348 10.86 -16.42 7.32
N SER A 349 12.06 -16.29 6.79
CA SER A 349 12.68 -14.98 6.55
C SER A 349 13.02 -14.77 5.09
N PRO A 350 12.50 -13.70 4.45
CA PRO A 350 12.88 -13.39 3.08
C PRO A 350 14.33 -12.93 3.00
N VAL A 351 15.03 -13.30 1.92
CA VAL A 351 16.44 -12.91 1.67
C VAL A 351 16.60 -11.44 1.27
N ASN A 352 15.50 -10.76 0.97
CA ASN A 352 15.47 -9.35 0.59
C ASN A 352 14.16 -8.70 1.09
N ASP A 353 14.09 -7.40 0.99
CA ASP A 353 12.84 -6.65 1.28
C ASP A 353 11.82 -6.86 0.16
N SER A 354 11.09 -7.97 0.24
CA SER A 354 10.20 -8.46 -0.81
C SER A 354 8.81 -7.85 -0.78
N VAL A 355 8.33 -7.35 -1.92
CA VAL A 355 6.93 -6.97 -2.15
C VAL A 355 6.00 -8.17 -2.14
N VAL A 356 6.51 -9.37 -2.44
CA VAL A 356 5.76 -10.63 -2.46
C VAL A 356 5.35 -11.02 -1.04
N THR A 357 6.29 -10.96 -0.10
CA THR A 357 6.00 -11.21 1.32
C THR A 357 4.92 -10.28 1.87
N SER A 358 5.06 -8.96 1.61
CA SER A 358 4.07 -7.97 2.03
C SER A 358 2.71 -8.15 1.35
N GLY A 359 2.70 -8.50 0.07
CA GLY A 359 1.47 -8.77 -0.69
C GLY A 359 0.75 -10.03 -0.22
N LEU A 360 1.48 -11.09 0.13
CA LEU A 360 0.92 -12.29 0.75
C LEU A 360 0.36 -11.98 2.14
N ALA A 361 1.04 -11.15 2.94
CA ALA A 361 0.52 -10.70 4.23
C ALA A 361 -0.77 -9.86 4.07
N ASN A 362 -0.86 -9.00 3.05
CA ASN A 362 -2.08 -8.27 2.71
C ASN A 362 -3.23 -9.22 2.34
N PHE A 363 -2.94 -10.27 1.56
CA PHE A 363 -3.94 -11.30 1.20
C PHE A 363 -4.48 -12.01 2.46
N LEU A 364 -3.59 -12.46 3.36
CA LEU A 364 -3.99 -13.10 4.62
C LEU A 364 -4.80 -12.15 5.50
N ALA A 365 -4.38 -10.89 5.60
CA ALA A 365 -5.07 -9.86 6.36
C ALA A 365 -6.48 -9.58 5.80
N THR A 366 -6.62 -9.58 4.47
CA THR A 366 -7.92 -9.43 3.81
C THR A 366 -8.84 -10.60 4.15
N ASN A 367 -8.34 -11.84 4.12
CA ASN A 367 -9.12 -13.02 4.47
C ASN A 367 -9.58 -12.98 5.94
N VAL A 368 -8.68 -12.62 6.86
CA VAL A 368 -9.01 -12.47 8.28
C VAL A 368 -10.03 -11.34 8.49
N ALA A 369 -9.83 -10.17 7.86
CA ALA A 369 -10.73 -9.05 8.01
C ALA A 369 -12.14 -9.35 7.43
N GLN A 370 -12.22 -10.09 6.34
CA GLN A 370 -13.50 -10.55 5.77
C GLN A 370 -14.21 -11.57 6.68
N GLN A 371 -13.45 -12.43 7.36
CA GLN A 371 -13.99 -13.40 8.29
C GLN A 371 -14.54 -12.74 9.55
N LEU A 372 -13.81 -11.77 10.13
CA LEU A 372 -14.17 -11.12 11.38
C LEU A 372 -15.16 -9.95 11.18
N GLU A 373 -15.17 -9.31 10.01
CA GLU A 373 -15.99 -8.15 9.66
C GLU A 373 -16.74 -8.38 8.31
N PRO A 374 -17.62 -9.39 8.22
CA PRO A 374 -18.23 -9.79 6.94
C PRO A 374 -19.13 -8.73 6.32
N THR A 375 -19.61 -7.76 7.09
CA THR A 375 -20.47 -6.66 6.61
C THR A 375 -19.71 -5.60 5.80
N MET A 376 -18.38 -5.60 5.84
CA MET A 376 -17.51 -4.65 5.13
C MET A 376 -16.84 -5.25 3.89
N TYR A 377 -17.41 -6.32 3.38
CA TYR A 377 -16.92 -7.07 2.22
C TYR A 377 -16.68 -6.17 0.97
N HIS A 378 -15.66 -6.46 0.16
CA HIS A 378 -15.33 -5.97 -1.21
C HIS A 378 -14.29 -4.85 -1.35
N TRP A 379 -13.24 -4.90 -0.54
CA TRP A 379 -12.10 -4.00 -0.73
C TRP A 379 -11.26 -4.28 -1.98
N ASN A 380 -11.27 -5.50 -2.52
CA ASN A 380 -10.43 -5.88 -3.66
C ASN A 380 -10.62 -5.00 -4.89
N GLN A 381 -11.85 -4.59 -5.18
CA GLN A 381 -12.12 -3.67 -6.28
C GLN A 381 -11.53 -2.28 -6.06
N GLY A 382 -11.51 -1.80 -4.82
CA GLY A 382 -10.86 -0.53 -4.47
C GLY A 382 -9.35 -0.56 -4.72
N SER A 383 -8.68 -1.65 -4.32
CA SER A 383 -7.25 -1.86 -4.59
C SER A 383 -6.98 -1.97 -6.08
N PHE A 384 -7.80 -2.71 -6.81
CA PHE A 384 -7.68 -2.83 -8.26
C PHE A 384 -7.95 -1.49 -8.97
N HIS A 385 -8.96 -0.76 -8.54
CA HIS A 385 -9.25 0.58 -9.06
C HIS A 385 -8.06 1.53 -8.89
N THR A 386 -7.47 1.59 -7.69
CA THR A 386 -6.28 2.40 -7.42
C THR A 386 -5.11 1.98 -8.31
N LEU A 387 -4.90 0.67 -8.46
CA LEU A 387 -3.86 0.13 -9.33
C LEU A 387 -4.05 0.57 -10.79
N VAL A 388 -5.28 0.47 -11.33
CA VAL A 388 -5.63 0.89 -12.69
C VAL A 388 -5.40 2.39 -12.86
N LEU A 389 -5.78 3.21 -11.87
CA LEU A 389 -5.60 4.65 -11.93
C LEU A 389 -4.13 5.06 -11.98
N GLU A 390 -3.29 4.45 -11.16
CA GLU A 390 -1.89 4.86 -11.05
C GLU A 390 -1.01 4.24 -12.15
N LEU A 391 -1.19 2.97 -12.46
CA LEU A 391 -0.38 2.28 -13.46
C LEU A 391 -0.89 2.44 -14.90
N GLY A 392 -2.14 2.83 -15.09
CA GLY A 392 -2.69 3.16 -16.41
C GLY A 392 -2.18 4.49 -16.98
N LYS A 393 -1.58 5.35 -16.14
CA LYS A 393 -0.94 6.60 -16.60
C LYS A 393 0.27 6.28 -17.49
N PRO A 394 0.53 7.11 -18.52
CA PRO A 394 1.57 6.83 -19.53
C PRO A 394 3.01 6.74 -18.98
N ARG A 395 3.27 7.40 -17.87
CA ARG A 395 4.47 7.28 -17.03
C ARG A 395 4.05 7.40 -15.58
N ASN A 396 4.82 6.80 -14.68
CA ASN A 396 4.68 6.93 -13.22
C ASN A 396 5.09 8.35 -12.78
N TYR A 397 4.38 9.34 -13.28
CA TYR A 397 4.67 10.74 -12.98
C TYR A 397 4.35 11.01 -11.52
N GLY A 398 5.39 11.27 -10.71
CA GLY A 398 5.28 11.75 -9.35
C GLY A 398 5.07 10.69 -8.27
N LEU A 399 5.11 9.40 -8.60
CA LEU A 399 5.19 8.36 -7.57
C LEU A 399 6.64 8.21 -7.11
N ASP A 400 6.87 8.37 -5.82
CA ASP A 400 8.14 7.99 -5.22
C ASP A 400 8.28 6.46 -5.13
N SER A 401 9.46 6.00 -4.70
CA SER A 401 9.76 4.57 -4.61
C SER A 401 8.83 3.83 -3.64
N GLU A 402 8.40 4.50 -2.57
CA GLU A 402 7.54 3.94 -1.54
C GLU A 402 6.08 3.80 -2.01
N GLN A 403 5.56 4.81 -2.70
CA GLN A 403 4.22 4.76 -3.31
C GLN A 403 4.15 3.65 -4.37
N MET A 404 5.18 3.53 -5.21
CA MET A 404 5.28 2.45 -6.20
C MET A 404 5.29 1.09 -5.52
N ARG A 405 6.05 0.94 -4.43
CA ARG A 405 6.11 -0.29 -3.67
C ARG A 405 4.74 -0.66 -3.08
N THR A 406 4.03 0.28 -2.48
CA THR A 406 2.68 0.07 -1.93
C THR A 406 1.70 -0.41 -3.01
N LEU A 407 1.79 0.14 -4.23
CA LEU A 407 1.00 -0.34 -5.37
C LEU A 407 1.37 -1.76 -5.77
N LEU A 408 2.65 -2.10 -5.78
CA LEU A 408 3.11 -3.45 -6.10
C LEU A 408 2.70 -4.47 -5.03
N GLU A 409 2.74 -4.13 -3.75
CA GLU A 409 2.21 -4.97 -2.66
C GLU A 409 0.71 -5.26 -2.84
N SER A 410 -0.09 -4.24 -3.17
CA SER A 410 -1.51 -4.40 -3.49
C SER A 410 -1.73 -5.27 -4.73
N ARG A 411 -0.86 -5.14 -5.73
CA ARG A 411 -0.90 -5.97 -6.93
C ARG A 411 -0.60 -7.42 -6.64
N VAL A 412 0.44 -7.71 -5.85
CA VAL A 412 0.76 -9.08 -5.42
C VAL A 412 -0.43 -9.68 -4.67
N GLN A 413 -1.07 -8.93 -3.77
CA GLN A 413 -2.30 -9.38 -3.11
C GLN A 413 -3.35 -9.85 -4.12
N LEU A 414 -3.63 -9.05 -5.16
CA LEU A 414 -4.62 -9.37 -6.18
C LEU A 414 -4.20 -10.56 -7.05
N VAL A 415 -2.91 -10.69 -7.37
CA VAL A 415 -2.38 -11.85 -8.11
C VAL A 415 -2.49 -13.13 -7.28
N VAL A 416 -2.13 -13.08 -6.00
CA VAL A 416 -2.29 -14.20 -5.05
C VAL A 416 -3.75 -14.63 -4.96
N GLN A 417 -4.67 -13.69 -4.89
CA GLN A 417 -6.11 -13.95 -4.85
C GLN A 417 -6.62 -14.57 -6.16
N MET A 418 -6.11 -14.10 -7.31
CA MET A 418 -6.39 -14.71 -8.59
C MET A 418 -5.94 -16.18 -8.63
N MET A 419 -4.75 -16.49 -8.09
CA MET A 419 -4.24 -17.86 -8.02
C MET A 419 -5.10 -18.73 -7.08
N GLU A 420 -5.50 -18.18 -5.92
CA GLU A 420 -6.44 -18.90 -5.01
C GLU A 420 -7.75 -19.25 -5.72
N GLN A 421 -8.30 -18.34 -6.50
CA GLN A 421 -9.52 -18.60 -7.25
C GLN A 421 -9.32 -19.67 -8.35
N VAL A 422 -8.21 -19.61 -9.08
CA VAL A 422 -7.91 -20.55 -10.16
C VAL A 422 -7.66 -21.96 -9.63
N PHE A 423 -6.91 -22.10 -8.53
CA PHE A 423 -6.55 -23.41 -7.97
C PHE A 423 -7.59 -23.93 -6.96
N GLY A 424 -8.40 -23.04 -6.45
CA GLY A 424 -9.33 -23.30 -5.35
C GLY A 424 -8.68 -23.06 -3.97
N PRO A 425 -9.50 -22.63 -2.97
CA PRO A 425 -9.01 -22.20 -1.66
C PRO A 425 -8.29 -23.33 -0.88
N ASN A 426 -8.68 -24.58 -1.06
CA ASN A 426 -8.05 -25.70 -0.34
C ASN A 426 -6.64 -25.96 -0.86
N THR A 427 -6.46 -26.06 -2.19
CA THR A 427 -5.14 -26.24 -2.84
C THR A 427 -4.21 -25.09 -2.46
N PHE A 428 -4.68 -23.84 -2.55
CA PHE A 428 -3.88 -22.67 -2.24
C PHE A 428 -3.49 -22.63 -0.75
N LYS A 429 -4.44 -22.85 0.16
CA LYS A 429 -4.19 -22.93 1.60
C LYS A 429 -3.15 -24.00 1.94
N GLN A 430 -3.30 -25.21 1.35
CA GLN A 430 -2.34 -26.31 1.57
C GLN A 430 -0.94 -25.94 1.06
N ALA A 431 -0.85 -25.24 -0.06
CA ALA A 431 0.43 -24.77 -0.58
C ALA A 431 1.14 -23.80 0.39
N ILE A 432 0.42 -22.83 0.96
CA ILE A 432 0.98 -21.89 1.96
C ILE A 432 1.42 -22.63 3.23
N GLN A 433 0.65 -23.62 3.70
CA GLN A 433 1.02 -24.46 4.84
C GLN A 433 2.29 -25.26 4.57
N ASN A 434 2.40 -25.85 3.37
CA ASN A 434 3.58 -26.59 2.93
C ASN A 434 4.81 -25.68 2.79
N PHE A 435 4.62 -24.45 2.30
CA PHE A 435 5.68 -23.44 2.21
C PHE A 435 6.24 -23.12 3.61
N LEU A 436 5.39 -22.79 4.56
CA LEU A 436 5.84 -22.50 5.94
C LEU A 436 6.52 -23.72 6.57
N ALA A 437 5.99 -24.94 6.37
CA ALA A 437 6.61 -26.16 6.89
C ALA A 437 8.02 -26.38 6.34
N LYS A 438 8.27 -26.08 5.05
CA LYS A 438 9.58 -26.21 4.42
C LYS A 438 10.56 -25.10 4.84
N LYS A 439 10.05 -23.89 5.15
CA LYS A 439 10.85 -22.67 5.41
C LYS A 439 10.86 -22.19 6.86
N GLU A 440 10.23 -22.92 7.75
CA GLU A 440 10.28 -22.66 9.19
C GLU A 440 11.74 -22.59 9.68
N PHE A 441 12.09 -21.49 10.36
CA PHE A 441 13.45 -21.13 10.78
C PHE A 441 14.50 -21.08 9.65
N LYS A 442 14.07 -20.92 8.40
CA LYS A 442 14.96 -20.82 7.24
C LYS A 442 14.71 -19.53 6.46
N ALA A 443 15.70 -19.13 5.68
CA ALA A 443 15.52 -18.07 4.71
C ALA A 443 14.89 -18.59 3.42
N TYR A 444 14.25 -17.68 2.67
CA TYR A 444 13.62 -18.00 1.39
C TYR A 444 13.72 -16.84 0.39
N ALA A 445 13.79 -17.15 -0.89
CA ALA A 445 13.58 -16.24 -1.99
C ALA A 445 12.10 -16.29 -2.45
N ASP A 446 11.64 -15.24 -3.14
CA ASP A 446 10.26 -15.20 -3.65
C ASP A 446 9.92 -16.42 -4.52
N ASP A 447 10.90 -16.91 -5.28
CA ASP A 447 10.72 -18.07 -6.15
C ASP A 447 10.44 -19.37 -5.38
N ASP A 448 10.96 -19.53 -4.18
CA ASP A 448 10.67 -20.67 -3.31
C ASP A 448 9.15 -20.76 -2.97
N LEU A 449 8.49 -19.62 -2.80
CA LEU A 449 7.05 -19.57 -2.57
C LEU A 449 6.28 -20.02 -3.82
N TRP A 450 6.63 -19.46 -4.98
CA TRP A 450 5.97 -19.79 -6.23
C TRP A 450 6.16 -21.25 -6.63
N GLN A 451 7.32 -21.80 -6.37
CA GLN A 451 7.62 -23.20 -6.58
C GLN A 451 6.72 -24.12 -5.76
N VAL A 452 6.60 -23.88 -4.45
CA VAL A 452 5.76 -24.71 -3.57
C VAL A 452 4.29 -24.62 -3.96
N ILE A 453 3.80 -23.43 -4.35
CA ILE A 453 2.43 -23.28 -4.84
C ILE A 453 2.23 -24.04 -6.16
N THR A 454 3.22 -24.00 -7.06
CA THR A 454 3.22 -24.75 -8.32
C THR A 454 3.15 -26.26 -8.06
N GLU A 455 4.01 -26.78 -7.21
CA GLU A 455 4.06 -28.21 -6.85
C GLU A 455 2.69 -28.69 -6.33
N GLN A 456 2.08 -27.93 -5.42
CA GLN A 456 0.77 -28.30 -4.88
C GLN A 456 -0.34 -28.24 -5.94
N ALA A 457 -0.31 -27.22 -6.82
CA ALA A 457 -1.28 -27.09 -7.90
C ALA A 457 -1.16 -28.23 -8.94
N TRP A 458 0.05 -28.74 -9.18
CA TRP A 458 0.27 -29.92 -10.01
C TRP A 458 -0.25 -31.19 -9.35
N VAL A 459 0.02 -31.39 -8.07
CA VAL A 459 -0.47 -32.55 -7.30
C VAL A 459 -2.00 -32.63 -7.36
N ASP A 460 -2.66 -31.49 -7.21
CA ASP A 460 -4.12 -31.41 -7.22
C ASP A 460 -4.74 -31.31 -8.64
N ASN A 461 -3.91 -31.41 -9.68
CA ASN A 461 -4.33 -31.27 -11.10
C ASN A 461 -5.06 -29.95 -11.41
N LYS A 462 -4.64 -28.85 -10.77
CA LYS A 462 -5.19 -27.50 -10.97
C LYS A 462 -4.37 -26.64 -11.94
N LEU A 463 -3.15 -27.05 -12.22
CA LEU A 463 -2.23 -26.37 -13.15
C LEU A 463 -1.64 -27.39 -14.12
N PRO A 464 -1.59 -27.11 -15.43
CA PRO A 464 -0.89 -27.97 -16.38
C PRO A 464 0.60 -28.12 -16.01
N SER A 465 1.15 -29.32 -16.13
CA SER A 465 2.54 -29.59 -15.77
C SER A 465 3.59 -28.81 -16.58
N SER A 466 3.17 -28.21 -17.70
CA SER A 466 4.00 -27.33 -18.54
C SER A 466 4.06 -25.87 -18.06
N ILE A 467 3.30 -25.50 -17.03
CA ILE A 467 3.22 -24.13 -16.49
C ILE A 467 3.79 -24.11 -15.08
N SER A 468 4.71 -23.19 -14.83
CA SER A 468 5.28 -22.88 -13.51
C SER A 468 4.91 -21.45 -13.10
N LEU A 469 4.58 -21.23 -11.83
CA LEU A 469 4.33 -19.87 -11.31
C LEU A 469 5.59 -18.99 -11.33
N SER A 470 6.79 -19.58 -11.30
CA SER A 470 8.05 -18.85 -11.52
C SER A 470 8.11 -18.17 -12.89
N ASP A 471 7.43 -18.73 -13.91
CA ASP A 471 7.28 -18.10 -15.23
C ASP A 471 6.06 -17.17 -15.32
N VAL A 472 5.00 -17.51 -14.61
CA VAL A 472 3.71 -16.79 -14.64
C VAL A 472 3.80 -15.43 -13.94
N ILE A 473 4.43 -15.36 -12.77
CA ILE A 473 4.38 -14.21 -11.87
C ILE A 473 5.20 -13.00 -12.33
N PRO A 474 6.44 -13.10 -12.85
CA PRO A 474 7.26 -11.94 -13.14
C PRO A 474 6.60 -10.87 -14.03
N PRO A 475 5.84 -11.19 -15.10
CA PRO A 475 5.14 -10.18 -15.88
C PRO A 475 4.08 -9.40 -15.07
N TRP A 476 3.49 -10.02 -14.05
CA TRP A 476 2.51 -9.39 -13.16
C TRP A 476 3.13 -8.39 -12.19
N LEU A 477 4.42 -8.50 -11.88
CA LEU A 477 5.14 -7.55 -11.02
C LEU A 477 5.61 -6.30 -11.78
N SER A 478 5.37 -6.25 -13.11
CA SER A 478 5.69 -5.08 -13.93
C SER A 478 4.68 -3.94 -13.68
N ASN A 479 5.01 -2.72 -14.07
CA ASN A 479 4.12 -1.54 -13.99
C ASN A 479 3.09 -1.47 -15.12
N ARG A 480 2.59 -2.60 -15.62
CA ARG A 480 1.65 -2.70 -16.74
C ARG A 480 0.40 -3.43 -16.27
N ILE A 481 -0.75 -3.10 -16.82
CA ILE A 481 -2.04 -3.75 -16.56
C ILE A 481 -2.53 -4.42 -17.85
N PRO A 482 -2.94 -5.70 -17.80
CA PRO A 482 -3.55 -6.35 -18.96
C PRO A 482 -4.96 -5.81 -19.22
N LEU A 483 -5.31 -5.71 -20.50
CA LEU A 483 -6.66 -5.52 -21.01
C LEU A 483 -7.02 -6.73 -21.83
N VAL A 484 -8.10 -7.43 -21.47
CA VAL A 484 -8.63 -8.54 -22.23
C VAL A 484 -9.86 -8.07 -22.99
N THR A 485 -9.83 -8.17 -24.33
CA THR A 485 -10.99 -7.90 -25.18
C THR A 485 -11.65 -9.21 -25.57
N VAL A 486 -12.95 -9.32 -25.33
CA VAL A 486 -13.77 -10.50 -25.57
C VAL A 486 -14.72 -10.24 -26.72
N ASN A 487 -14.66 -11.08 -27.75
CA ASN A 487 -15.62 -11.03 -28.86
C ASN A 487 -16.38 -12.35 -28.95
N VAL A 488 -17.71 -12.28 -29.01
CA VAL A 488 -18.59 -13.43 -29.07
C VAL A 488 -19.16 -13.57 -30.49
N TYR A 489 -18.92 -14.70 -31.10
CA TYR A 489 -19.43 -15.04 -32.45
C TYR A 489 -20.47 -16.16 -32.37
N PRO A 490 -21.77 -15.80 -32.22
CA PRO A 490 -22.85 -16.81 -32.07
C PRO A 490 -22.97 -17.74 -33.27
N GLU A 491 -22.74 -17.24 -34.48
CA GLU A 491 -22.83 -18.00 -35.71
C GLU A 491 -21.85 -19.16 -35.76
N ASN A 492 -20.63 -18.92 -35.29
CA ASN A 492 -19.57 -19.93 -35.26
C ASN A 492 -19.46 -20.64 -33.91
N LYS A 493 -20.29 -20.29 -32.92
CA LYS A 493 -20.23 -20.78 -31.54
C LYS A 493 -18.84 -20.60 -30.93
N THR A 494 -18.18 -19.47 -31.22
CA THR A 494 -16.81 -19.20 -30.84
C THR A 494 -16.74 -17.94 -30.00
N VAL A 495 -15.92 -17.98 -28.95
CA VAL A 495 -15.54 -16.80 -28.16
C VAL A 495 -14.03 -16.57 -28.29
N THR A 496 -13.63 -15.36 -28.64
CA THR A 496 -12.22 -15.00 -28.76
C THR A 496 -11.81 -14.05 -27.65
N PHE A 497 -10.59 -14.24 -27.14
CA PHE A 497 -9.96 -13.42 -26.12
C PHE A 497 -8.68 -12.84 -26.69
N THR A 498 -8.55 -11.52 -26.66
CA THR A 498 -7.34 -10.80 -27.10
C THR A 498 -6.73 -10.09 -25.91
N GLN A 499 -5.42 -10.26 -25.67
CA GLN A 499 -4.71 -9.54 -24.60
C GLN A 499 -3.91 -8.39 -25.14
N ASP A 500 -4.05 -7.23 -24.50
CA ASP A 500 -3.31 -6.01 -24.77
C ASP A 500 -2.84 -5.38 -23.46
N LYS A 501 -1.95 -4.40 -23.58
CA LYS A 501 -1.60 -3.52 -22.46
C LYS A 501 -2.68 -2.44 -22.34
N PHE A 502 -3.26 -2.29 -21.14
CA PHE A 502 -4.12 -1.14 -20.86
C PHE A 502 -3.27 0.15 -20.81
N VAL A 503 -3.72 1.16 -21.52
CA VAL A 503 -3.15 2.51 -21.54
C VAL A 503 -4.29 3.51 -21.55
N ASP A 504 -4.24 4.54 -20.73
CA ASP A 504 -5.17 5.67 -20.84
C ASP A 504 -4.84 6.48 -22.11
N ASN A 505 -5.56 6.20 -23.18
CA ASN A 505 -5.34 6.81 -24.51
C ASN A 505 -5.51 8.33 -24.50
N LEU A 506 -6.26 8.87 -23.53
CA LEU A 506 -6.56 10.31 -23.45
C LEU A 506 -5.47 11.10 -22.73
N GLU A 507 -4.72 10.44 -21.88
CA GLU A 507 -3.56 11.02 -21.19
C GLU A 507 -2.23 10.68 -21.90
N SER A 508 -2.26 9.75 -22.89
CA SER A 508 -1.04 9.35 -23.61
C SER A 508 -0.75 10.27 -24.79
N ILE A 509 0.32 11.04 -24.69
CA ILE A 509 0.90 11.82 -25.78
C ILE A 509 1.72 10.93 -26.72
N TRP A 510 2.02 9.73 -26.31
CA TRP A 510 3.10 8.89 -26.83
C TRP A 510 2.80 8.20 -28.17
N ASN A 511 1.54 8.19 -28.63
CA ASN A 511 1.19 7.53 -29.89
C ASN A 511 1.74 8.22 -31.15
N LYS A 512 2.22 9.49 -31.04
CA LYS A 512 2.81 10.21 -32.17
C LYS A 512 4.34 10.31 -32.19
N VAL A 513 5.01 10.20 -31.02
CA VAL A 513 6.45 10.45 -30.90
C VAL A 513 7.27 9.16 -30.82
N VAL A 514 6.70 8.06 -30.33
CA VAL A 514 7.41 6.80 -30.08
C VAL A 514 7.28 5.78 -31.23
N LYS A 515 7.06 6.22 -32.46
CA LYS A 515 7.32 5.33 -33.62
C LYS A 515 8.80 4.97 -33.82
N LYS A 516 9.69 5.36 -32.91
CA LYS A 516 11.15 5.11 -32.97
C LYS A 516 11.72 4.25 -31.84
N GLU A 517 10.94 3.89 -30.82
CA GLU A 517 11.38 2.79 -29.98
C GLU A 517 11.08 1.49 -30.75
N SER A 518 12.12 0.69 -30.92
CA SER A 518 11.97 -0.68 -31.43
C SER A 518 10.79 -1.32 -30.72
N PRO A 519 9.95 -2.13 -31.39
CA PRO A 519 8.94 -2.87 -30.68
C PRO A 519 9.67 -3.68 -29.61
N GLU A 520 9.72 -3.16 -28.35
CA GLU A 520 9.95 -4.03 -27.23
C GLU A 520 8.99 -5.18 -27.49
N LYS A 521 9.54 -6.39 -27.68
CA LYS A 521 8.75 -7.61 -27.70
C LYS A 521 7.83 -7.47 -26.50
N THR A 522 6.58 -7.07 -26.75
CA THR A 522 5.57 -6.90 -25.70
C THR A 522 5.39 -8.28 -25.13
N MET A 523 6.12 -8.58 -24.05
CA MET A 523 5.86 -9.78 -23.29
C MET A 523 4.44 -9.65 -22.76
N GLY A 524 3.55 -10.48 -23.27
CA GLY A 524 2.21 -10.64 -22.74
C GLY A 524 2.24 -11.23 -21.33
N TRP A 525 1.10 -11.59 -20.84
CA TRP A 525 0.93 -12.25 -19.53
C TRP A 525 0.47 -13.68 -19.70
N TRP A 526 0.80 -14.50 -18.73
CA TRP A 526 0.07 -15.72 -18.47
C TRP A 526 -1.26 -15.34 -17.82
N LEU A 527 -2.35 -15.38 -18.57
CA LEU A 527 -3.69 -15.00 -18.12
C LEU A 527 -4.56 -16.24 -17.93
N PRO A 528 -5.04 -16.53 -16.71
CA PRO A 528 -6.08 -17.53 -16.53
C PRO A 528 -7.40 -16.93 -17.00
N LEU A 529 -8.06 -17.61 -17.92
CA LEU A 529 -9.37 -17.21 -18.46
C LEU A 529 -10.47 -17.82 -17.61
N VAL A 530 -10.84 -17.13 -16.53
CA VAL A 530 -11.98 -17.53 -15.69
C VAL A 530 -13.24 -16.89 -16.25
N VAL A 531 -14.23 -17.73 -16.57
CA VAL A 531 -15.49 -17.33 -17.21
C VAL A 531 -16.67 -17.80 -16.35
N ALA A 532 -17.58 -16.89 -16.06
CA ALA A 532 -18.91 -17.20 -15.52
C ALA A 532 -19.94 -17.15 -16.65
N GLU A 533 -20.68 -18.22 -16.82
CA GLU A 533 -21.83 -18.31 -17.69
C GLU A 533 -23.10 -18.17 -16.86
N GLU A 534 -24.25 -17.92 -17.51
CA GLU A 534 -25.52 -17.77 -16.81
C GLU A 534 -25.81 -18.95 -15.88
N GLN A 535 -26.10 -18.68 -14.60
CA GLN A 535 -26.42 -19.65 -13.54
C GLN A 535 -25.38 -20.77 -13.34
N GLN A 536 -24.16 -20.59 -13.80
CA GLN A 536 -23.07 -21.52 -13.58
C GLN A 536 -21.98 -20.91 -12.68
N GLU A 537 -21.30 -21.74 -11.89
CA GLU A 537 -20.14 -21.33 -11.14
C GLU A 537 -18.98 -20.93 -12.09
N PRO A 538 -18.19 -19.93 -11.73
CA PRO A 538 -17.03 -19.54 -12.51
C PRO A 538 -16.07 -20.70 -12.72
N LYS A 539 -15.61 -20.90 -13.97
CA LYS A 539 -14.65 -21.95 -14.33
C LYS A 539 -13.46 -21.36 -15.10
N ASN A 540 -12.28 -21.88 -14.89
CA ASN A 540 -11.12 -21.61 -15.74
C ASN A 540 -11.26 -22.42 -17.03
N VAL A 541 -11.41 -21.74 -18.16
CA VAL A 541 -11.57 -22.37 -19.49
C VAL A 541 -10.23 -22.61 -20.18
N GLY A 542 -9.15 -21.98 -19.73
CA GLY A 542 -7.81 -22.12 -20.27
C GLY A 542 -6.87 -20.98 -19.85
N TRP A 543 -5.68 -21.00 -20.40
CA TRP A 543 -4.66 -19.99 -20.20
C TRP A 543 -4.28 -19.33 -21.52
N MET A 544 -4.13 -18.01 -21.52
CA MET A 544 -3.34 -17.32 -22.55
C MET A 544 -1.89 -17.29 -22.14
N THR A 545 -0.99 -17.59 -23.05
CA THR A 545 0.46 -17.46 -22.82
C THR A 545 0.97 -16.06 -23.21
N PRO A 546 2.15 -15.62 -22.76
CA PRO A 546 2.74 -14.35 -23.19
C PRO A 546 2.95 -14.21 -24.71
N LYS A 547 2.90 -15.31 -25.44
CA LYS A 547 3.05 -15.34 -26.91
C LYS A 547 1.70 -15.24 -27.64
N ASP A 548 0.61 -15.54 -26.95
CA ASP A 548 -0.73 -15.55 -27.55
C ASP A 548 -1.28 -14.13 -27.50
N HIS A 549 -1.42 -13.50 -28.65
CA HIS A 549 -2.18 -12.25 -28.73
C HIS A 549 -3.67 -12.52 -28.69
N THR A 550 -4.15 -13.56 -29.37
CA THR A 550 -5.56 -13.95 -29.43
C THR A 550 -5.71 -15.46 -29.30
N VAL A 551 -6.65 -15.91 -28.49
CA VAL A 551 -7.06 -17.31 -28.36
C VAL A 551 -8.56 -17.45 -28.59
N SER A 552 -9.02 -18.65 -29.04
CA SER A 552 -10.42 -18.91 -29.35
C SER A 552 -10.90 -20.20 -28.68
N PHE A 553 -12.13 -20.16 -28.15
CA PHE A 553 -12.77 -21.31 -27.50
C PHE A 553 -14.16 -21.55 -28.08
N ASN A 554 -14.49 -22.83 -28.32
CA ASN A 554 -15.79 -23.25 -28.84
C ASN A 554 -16.66 -23.93 -27.77
N ASN A 555 -16.16 -24.10 -26.57
CA ASN A 555 -16.83 -24.76 -25.45
C ASN A 555 -17.49 -23.76 -24.44
N ILE A 556 -17.60 -22.49 -24.83
CA ILE A 556 -18.25 -21.46 -24.06
C ILE A 556 -19.59 -21.12 -24.72
N SER A 557 -20.63 -20.92 -23.90
CA SER A 557 -21.96 -20.58 -24.43
C SER A 557 -21.95 -19.22 -25.14
N THR A 558 -22.47 -19.15 -26.37
CA THR A 558 -22.60 -17.91 -27.14
C THR A 558 -24.03 -17.37 -27.20
N SER A 559 -25.00 -18.13 -26.66
CA SER A 559 -26.43 -17.79 -26.73
C SER A 559 -26.89 -16.81 -25.66
N LYS A 560 -26.14 -16.74 -24.56
CA LYS A 560 -26.42 -15.89 -23.40
C LYS A 560 -25.23 -14.96 -23.09
N TYR A 561 -25.26 -14.28 -21.94
CA TYR A 561 -24.14 -13.50 -21.51
C TYR A 561 -23.02 -14.36 -20.91
N ILE A 562 -21.80 -13.87 -21.01
CA ILE A 562 -20.63 -14.38 -20.32
C ILE A 562 -19.93 -13.25 -19.59
N ILE A 563 -19.36 -13.55 -18.43
CA ILE A 563 -18.53 -12.61 -17.66
C ILE A 563 -17.16 -13.23 -17.49
N VAL A 564 -16.16 -12.52 -17.96
CA VAL A 564 -14.74 -12.88 -17.84
C VAL A 564 -14.16 -12.18 -16.61
N ASN A 565 -13.25 -12.81 -15.90
CA ASN A 565 -12.68 -12.28 -14.65
C ASN A 565 -13.76 -11.92 -13.61
N PRO A 566 -14.71 -12.82 -13.29
CA PRO A 566 -15.90 -12.50 -12.53
C PRO A 566 -15.55 -11.95 -11.13
N GLY A 567 -16.07 -10.75 -10.83
CA GLY A 567 -15.78 -10.05 -9.57
C GLY A 567 -14.41 -9.39 -9.51
N SER A 568 -13.71 -9.21 -10.63
CA SER A 568 -12.35 -8.63 -10.72
C SER A 568 -11.35 -9.34 -9.79
N THR A 569 -11.39 -10.66 -9.79
CA THR A 569 -10.51 -11.49 -8.95
C THR A 569 -9.07 -11.46 -9.42
N GLY A 570 -8.83 -11.23 -10.73
CA GLY A 570 -7.51 -10.96 -11.28
C GLY A 570 -7.29 -9.48 -11.60
N PRO A 571 -6.05 -8.96 -11.48
CA PRO A 571 -5.75 -7.55 -11.71
C PRO A 571 -5.65 -7.20 -13.22
N TYR A 572 -6.73 -7.45 -13.97
CA TYR A 572 -6.85 -7.09 -15.38
C TYR A 572 -8.26 -6.62 -15.73
N LEU A 573 -8.34 -5.71 -16.70
CA LEU A 573 -9.59 -5.15 -17.21
C LEU A 573 -10.18 -6.05 -18.31
N VAL A 574 -11.49 -6.02 -18.42
CA VAL A 574 -12.21 -6.78 -19.48
C VAL A 574 -13.06 -5.83 -20.31
N ASN A 575 -12.85 -5.84 -21.61
CA ASN A 575 -13.71 -5.19 -22.59
C ASN A 575 -14.48 -6.24 -23.39
N TYR A 576 -15.68 -5.90 -23.85
CA TYR A 576 -16.51 -6.77 -24.66
C TYR A 576 -16.90 -6.08 -25.98
N ASP A 577 -17.31 -6.87 -26.97
CA ASP A 577 -17.98 -6.34 -28.15
C ASP A 577 -19.30 -5.63 -27.79
N THR A 578 -19.76 -4.76 -28.67
CA THR A 578 -20.95 -3.90 -28.42
C THR A 578 -22.21 -4.69 -28.08
N GLU A 579 -22.46 -5.84 -28.74
CA GLU A 579 -23.64 -6.63 -28.48
C GLU A 579 -23.56 -7.39 -27.16
N SER A 580 -22.38 -7.83 -26.76
CA SER A 580 -22.12 -8.42 -25.45
C SER A 580 -22.31 -7.39 -24.33
N TRP A 581 -21.84 -6.13 -24.48
CA TRP A 581 -22.13 -5.06 -23.53
C TRP A 581 -23.63 -4.78 -23.38
N LYS A 582 -24.39 -4.75 -24.47
CA LYS A 582 -25.86 -4.56 -24.42
C LYS A 582 -26.57 -5.70 -23.68
N ARG A 583 -26.16 -6.97 -23.93
CA ARG A 583 -26.70 -8.12 -23.20
C ARG A 583 -26.40 -8.04 -21.70
N LEU A 584 -25.17 -7.70 -21.34
CA LEU A 584 -24.77 -7.51 -19.95
C LEU A 584 -25.56 -6.39 -19.28
N ALA A 585 -25.78 -5.26 -19.97
CA ALA A 585 -26.59 -4.16 -19.47
C ALA A 585 -28.05 -4.58 -19.18
N ALA A 586 -28.63 -5.41 -20.02
CA ALA A 586 -30.00 -5.93 -19.85
C ALA A 586 -30.11 -6.86 -18.62
N GLU A 587 -29.06 -7.62 -18.34
CA GLU A 587 -29.03 -8.64 -17.28
C GLU A 587 -28.47 -8.13 -15.93
N MET A 588 -28.05 -6.89 -15.86
CA MET A 588 -27.39 -6.33 -14.66
C MET A 588 -28.12 -6.66 -13.35
N LYS A 589 -29.43 -6.61 -13.31
CA LYS A 589 -30.24 -6.88 -12.08
C LYS A 589 -30.14 -8.33 -11.60
N ASN A 590 -29.89 -9.26 -12.53
CA ASN A 590 -29.85 -10.70 -12.27
C ASN A 590 -28.45 -11.18 -11.88
N LEU A 591 -27.43 -10.34 -12.06
CA LEU A 591 -26.03 -10.69 -11.78
C LEU A 591 -25.70 -10.62 -10.30
N PRO A 592 -24.75 -11.43 -9.80
CA PRO A 592 -24.16 -11.29 -8.48
C PRO A 592 -23.61 -9.90 -8.24
N VAL A 593 -23.61 -9.44 -6.97
CA VAL A 593 -23.18 -8.09 -6.58
C VAL A 593 -21.75 -7.77 -7.08
N THR A 594 -20.84 -8.72 -6.94
CA THR A 594 -19.42 -8.56 -7.34
C THR A 594 -19.29 -8.36 -8.86
N GLN A 595 -20.10 -9.06 -9.64
CA GLN A 595 -20.09 -8.94 -11.11
C GLN A 595 -20.72 -7.61 -11.56
N ARG A 596 -21.80 -7.16 -10.90
CA ARG A 596 -22.37 -5.82 -11.15
C ARG A 596 -21.37 -4.70 -10.87
N ALA A 597 -20.67 -4.80 -9.75
CA ALA A 597 -19.63 -3.84 -9.40
C ALA A 597 -18.45 -3.87 -10.39
N GLN A 598 -18.04 -5.06 -10.86
CA GLN A 598 -17.04 -5.21 -11.92
C GLN A 598 -17.47 -4.51 -13.21
N LEU A 599 -18.69 -4.77 -13.69
CA LEU A 599 -19.16 -4.19 -14.96
C LEU A 599 -19.26 -2.66 -14.89
N ILE A 600 -19.68 -2.09 -13.73
CA ILE A 600 -19.64 -0.64 -13.47
C ILE A 600 -18.19 -0.15 -13.53
N HIS A 601 -17.25 -0.84 -12.88
CA HIS A 601 -15.84 -0.47 -12.86
C HIS A 601 -15.22 -0.49 -14.25
N ASP A 602 -15.34 -1.63 -14.95
CA ASP A 602 -14.66 -1.82 -16.23
C ASP A 602 -15.25 -0.93 -17.32
N SER A 603 -16.59 -0.84 -17.43
CA SER A 603 -17.24 0.00 -18.45
C SER A 603 -16.87 1.48 -18.29
N LEU A 604 -16.94 2.02 -17.08
CA LEU A 604 -16.62 3.42 -16.82
C LEU A 604 -15.13 3.71 -16.98
N THR A 605 -14.25 2.81 -16.52
CA THR A 605 -12.81 2.94 -16.67
C THR A 605 -12.39 2.93 -18.14
N LEU A 606 -12.95 2.01 -18.93
CA LEU A 606 -12.69 1.90 -20.37
C LEU A 606 -13.22 3.09 -21.15
N ALA A 607 -14.38 3.64 -20.77
CA ALA A 607 -14.90 4.86 -21.40
C ALA A 607 -14.06 6.09 -21.07
N LEU A 608 -13.64 6.22 -19.80
CA LEU A 608 -12.78 7.31 -19.34
C LEU A 608 -11.39 7.29 -20.01
N SER A 609 -10.91 6.14 -20.41
CA SER A 609 -9.62 5.95 -21.09
C SER A 609 -9.73 5.82 -22.62
N GLY A 610 -10.92 5.97 -23.21
CA GLY A 610 -11.12 5.94 -24.65
C GLY A 610 -11.10 4.56 -25.30
N HIS A 611 -11.29 3.48 -24.52
CA HIS A 611 -11.39 2.11 -25.02
C HIS A 611 -12.84 1.65 -25.24
N LEU A 612 -13.83 2.34 -24.67
CA LEU A 612 -15.25 2.06 -24.80
C LEU A 612 -16.02 3.35 -25.10
N ASN A 613 -17.13 3.22 -25.85
CA ASN A 613 -18.03 4.34 -26.07
C ASN A 613 -18.70 4.78 -24.76
N SER A 614 -18.69 6.08 -24.47
CA SER A 614 -19.22 6.63 -23.23
C SER A 614 -20.72 6.36 -23.05
N VAL A 615 -21.51 6.29 -24.13
CA VAL A 615 -22.95 5.96 -24.05
C VAL A 615 -23.15 4.53 -23.56
N THR A 616 -22.37 3.57 -24.06
CA THR A 616 -22.44 2.18 -23.61
C THR A 616 -22.15 2.08 -22.11
N ALA A 617 -21.15 2.79 -21.61
CA ALA A 617 -20.84 2.81 -20.18
C ALA A 617 -21.97 3.46 -19.35
N LEU A 618 -22.60 4.53 -19.85
CA LEU A 618 -23.74 5.16 -19.19
C LEU A 618 -24.99 4.26 -19.19
N GLU A 619 -25.20 3.47 -20.22
CA GLU A 619 -26.28 2.46 -20.27
C GLU A 619 -26.13 1.42 -19.14
N ILE A 620 -24.91 1.00 -18.84
CA ILE A 620 -24.62 0.14 -17.69
C ILE A 620 -24.98 0.85 -16.38
N THR A 621 -24.69 2.14 -16.22
CA THR A 621 -25.00 2.90 -14.99
C THR A 621 -26.51 3.12 -14.79
N ALA A 622 -27.32 2.98 -15.83
CA ALA A 622 -28.79 3.09 -15.70
C ALA A 622 -29.38 2.03 -14.73
N SER A 623 -28.70 0.89 -14.57
CA SER A 623 -29.06 -0.15 -13.60
C SER A 623 -29.02 0.33 -12.15
N LEU A 624 -28.22 1.37 -11.85
CA LEU A 624 -28.08 1.96 -10.50
C LEU A 624 -29.40 2.52 -9.95
N LYS A 625 -30.38 2.83 -10.80
CA LYS A 625 -31.72 3.26 -10.36
C LYS A 625 -32.38 2.28 -9.40
N SER A 626 -32.08 1.00 -9.50
CA SER A 626 -32.64 -0.07 -8.67
C SER A 626 -31.58 -0.79 -7.82
N GLU A 627 -30.35 -0.31 -7.83
CA GLU A 627 -29.25 -0.94 -7.11
C GLU A 627 -29.34 -0.72 -5.62
N GLN A 628 -29.30 -1.81 -4.85
CA GLN A 628 -29.44 -1.80 -3.38
C GLN A 628 -28.18 -2.27 -2.66
N ALA A 629 -27.16 -2.73 -3.40
CA ALA A 629 -25.92 -3.23 -2.82
C ALA A 629 -24.92 -2.07 -2.59
N PRO A 630 -24.45 -1.87 -1.35
CA PRO A 630 -23.49 -0.82 -1.01
C PRO A 630 -22.19 -0.90 -1.83
N GLU A 631 -21.78 -2.09 -2.19
CA GLU A 631 -20.54 -2.38 -2.91
C GLU A 631 -20.53 -1.77 -4.31
N VAL A 632 -21.65 -1.87 -5.01
CA VAL A 632 -21.78 -1.30 -6.37
C VAL A 632 -21.69 0.23 -6.29
N TRP A 633 -22.30 0.83 -5.28
CA TRP A 633 -22.22 2.27 -5.03
C TRP A 633 -20.80 2.72 -4.67
N ARG A 634 -20.09 1.97 -3.80
CA ARG A 634 -18.67 2.27 -3.50
C ARG A 634 -17.81 2.29 -4.75
N THR A 635 -18.04 1.36 -5.66
CA THR A 635 -17.33 1.30 -6.94
C THR A 635 -17.69 2.47 -7.86
N PHE A 636 -18.95 2.88 -7.85
CA PHE A 636 -19.45 3.94 -8.71
C PHE A 636 -18.94 5.34 -8.32
N TYR A 637 -18.91 5.70 -7.04
CA TYR A 637 -18.60 7.08 -6.59
C TYR A 637 -17.30 7.66 -7.19
N PRO A 638 -16.13 7.01 -7.06
CA PRO A 638 -14.89 7.59 -7.57
C PRO A 638 -14.87 7.70 -9.09
N LEU A 639 -15.61 6.82 -9.78
CA LEU A 639 -15.73 6.83 -11.23
C LEU A 639 -16.71 7.93 -11.69
N ALA A 640 -17.78 8.15 -10.93
CA ALA A 640 -18.73 9.23 -11.21
C ALA A 640 -18.09 10.61 -11.09
N GLU A 641 -17.23 10.82 -10.07
CA GLU A 641 -16.42 12.04 -9.94
C GLU A 641 -15.53 12.25 -11.18
N ARG A 642 -14.83 11.20 -11.62
CA ARG A 642 -13.97 11.29 -12.81
C ARG A 642 -14.74 11.50 -14.09
N ILE A 643 -15.91 10.90 -14.27
CA ILE A 643 -16.77 11.17 -15.43
C ILE A 643 -17.23 12.61 -15.41
N ARG A 644 -17.69 13.09 -14.26
CA ARG A 644 -18.08 14.49 -14.09
C ARG A 644 -16.95 15.43 -14.48
N ASP A 645 -15.74 15.18 -13.97
CA ASP A 645 -14.55 15.95 -14.32
C ASP A 645 -14.23 15.87 -15.81
N ARG A 646 -14.40 14.71 -16.44
CA ARG A 646 -14.10 14.51 -17.86
C ARG A 646 -15.03 15.33 -18.77
N PHE A 647 -16.29 15.51 -18.39
CA PHE A 647 -17.28 16.27 -19.14
C PHE A 647 -17.38 17.76 -18.72
N GLN A 648 -16.62 18.19 -17.68
CA GLN A 648 -16.58 19.60 -17.30
C GLN A 648 -16.26 20.53 -18.47
N GLY A 649 -16.98 21.66 -18.57
CA GLY A 649 -16.81 22.64 -19.64
C GLY A 649 -17.38 22.22 -21.01
N THR A 650 -17.98 21.03 -21.13
CA THR A 650 -18.69 20.56 -22.34
C THR A 650 -20.20 20.81 -22.22
N ALA A 651 -20.92 20.73 -23.35
CA ALA A 651 -22.38 20.89 -23.39
C ALA A 651 -23.13 19.86 -22.54
N ALA A 652 -22.60 18.62 -22.41
CA ALA A 652 -23.19 17.55 -21.63
C ALA A 652 -23.08 17.74 -20.11
N SER A 653 -22.23 18.66 -19.62
CA SER A 653 -21.90 18.80 -18.18
C SER A 653 -23.15 18.98 -17.28
N LYS A 654 -24.04 19.92 -17.64
CA LYS A 654 -25.25 20.23 -16.85
C LYS A 654 -26.22 19.06 -16.81
N ASN A 655 -26.40 18.37 -17.92
CA ASN A 655 -27.31 17.21 -18.02
C ASN A 655 -26.74 16.02 -17.27
N LEU A 656 -25.43 15.86 -17.27
CA LEU A 656 -24.76 14.83 -16.45
C LEU A 656 -24.93 15.08 -14.95
N ASP A 657 -24.77 16.33 -14.50
CA ASP A 657 -25.04 16.70 -13.09
C ASP A 657 -26.51 16.45 -12.70
N ALA A 658 -27.46 16.72 -13.60
CA ALA A 658 -28.87 16.40 -13.39
C ALA A 658 -29.14 14.89 -13.31
N TYR A 659 -28.49 14.11 -14.18
CA TYR A 659 -28.52 12.64 -14.16
C TYR A 659 -27.99 12.09 -12.84
N LEU A 660 -26.82 12.57 -12.40
CA LEU A 660 -26.22 12.15 -11.12
C LEU A 660 -27.11 12.50 -9.93
N LYS A 661 -27.73 13.70 -9.89
CA LYS A 661 -28.71 14.05 -8.85
C LYS A 661 -29.87 13.05 -8.81
N GLY A 662 -30.39 12.68 -9.96
CA GLY A 662 -31.49 11.74 -10.06
C GLY A 662 -31.12 10.34 -9.56
N LEU A 663 -29.87 9.91 -9.69
CA LEU A 663 -29.37 8.65 -9.11
C LEU A 663 -29.16 8.75 -7.58
N LEU A 664 -28.58 9.86 -7.12
CA LEU A 664 -28.01 9.96 -5.77
C LEU A 664 -28.99 10.44 -4.70
N ILE A 665 -29.99 11.26 -5.05
CA ILE A 665 -30.99 11.75 -4.09
C ILE A 665 -31.75 10.58 -3.45
N PRO A 666 -32.29 9.61 -4.21
CA PRO A 666 -32.96 8.47 -3.60
C PRO A 666 -32.06 7.62 -2.69
N VAL A 667 -30.77 7.56 -3.00
CA VAL A 667 -29.77 6.86 -2.17
C VAL A 667 -29.56 7.58 -0.85
N LEU A 668 -29.41 8.91 -0.88
CA LEU A 668 -29.27 9.73 0.32
C LEU A 668 -30.49 9.59 1.25
N ASP A 669 -31.69 9.63 0.69
CA ASP A 669 -32.94 9.45 1.43
C ASP A 669 -33.04 8.07 2.08
N ALA A 670 -32.62 7.02 1.35
CA ALA A 670 -32.64 5.65 1.86
C ALA A 670 -31.59 5.39 2.97
N LEU A 671 -30.46 6.10 2.95
CA LEU A 671 -29.43 6.00 3.99
C LEU A 671 -29.83 6.66 5.29
N GLY A 672 -30.84 7.58 5.29
CA GLY A 672 -31.34 8.27 6.49
C GLY A 672 -30.28 9.13 7.18
N GLU A 673 -30.65 9.76 8.32
CA GLU A 673 -29.72 10.66 9.02
C GLU A 673 -28.95 10.04 10.18
N GLU A 674 -29.47 8.99 10.82
CA GLU A 674 -28.95 8.47 12.10
C GLU A 674 -28.76 6.94 12.10
N ASP A 675 -27.87 6.43 11.26
CA ASP A 675 -27.45 5.04 11.42
C ASP A 675 -25.99 5.00 11.87
N LYS A 676 -25.73 4.34 13.00
CA LYS A 676 -24.38 4.16 13.56
C LYS A 676 -23.55 3.11 12.82
N SER A 677 -24.13 2.42 11.82
CA SER A 677 -23.36 1.47 11.02
C SER A 677 -22.28 2.17 10.19
N SER A 678 -21.05 1.70 10.26
CA SER A 678 -19.91 2.35 9.64
C SER A 678 -20.03 2.47 8.11
N TRP A 679 -20.62 1.46 7.45
CA TRP A 679 -20.77 1.46 6.01
C TRP A 679 -21.86 2.44 5.50
N LYS A 680 -22.98 2.59 6.20
CA LYS A 680 -24.01 3.59 5.85
C LYS A 680 -23.49 5.00 6.04
N THR A 681 -22.70 5.23 7.09
CA THR A 681 -22.05 6.51 7.33
C THR A 681 -21.06 6.85 6.22
N GLU A 682 -20.23 5.88 5.80
CA GLU A 682 -19.31 6.06 4.67
C GLU A 682 -20.05 6.42 3.38
N LEU A 683 -21.07 5.65 3.01
CA LEU A 683 -21.85 5.92 1.80
C LEU A 683 -22.57 7.27 1.86
N ARG A 684 -23.11 7.64 3.02
CA ARG A 684 -23.77 8.95 3.21
C ARG A 684 -22.80 10.09 2.97
N VAL A 685 -21.59 10.02 3.52
CA VAL A 685 -20.54 11.03 3.31
C VAL A 685 -20.18 11.14 1.82
N ARG A 686 -19.95 10.02 1.13
CA ARG A 686 -19.64 10.01 -0.30
C ARG A 686 -20.80 10.52 -1.17
N THR A 687 -22.03 10.10 -0.87
CA THR A 687 -23.23 10.55 -1.59
C THR A 687 -23.41 12.07 -1.43
N ARG A 688 -23.30 12.58 -0.20
CA ARG A 688 -23.38 14.03 0.07
C ARG A 688 -22.28 14.78 -0.65
N HIS A 689 -21.04 14.26 -0.64
CA HIS A 689 -19.92 14.90 -1.31
C HIS A 689 -20.20 15.10 -2.81
N LEU A 690 -20.60 14.04 -3.52
CA LEU A 690 -20.90 14.12 -4.95
C LEU A 690 -22.15 14.98 -5.24
N LEU A 691 -23.20 14.90 -4.43
CA LEU A 691 -24.37 15.76 -4.55
C LEU A 691 -24.03 17.24 -4.34
N CYS A 692 -23.19 17.57 -3.36
CA CYS A 692 -22.73 18.95 -3.15
C CYS A 692 -21.96 19.47 -4.39
N GLN A 693 -21.13 18.66 -5.01
CA GLN A 693 -20.41 19.03 -6.25
C GLN A 693 -21.35 19.33 -7.41
N THR A 694 -22.51 18.66 -7.50
CA THR A 694 -23.52 18.91 -8.53
C THR A 694 -24.37 20.15 -8.27
N GLY A 695 -24.16 20.89 -7.19
CA GLY A 695 -24.95 22.06 -6.81
C GLY A 695 -26.29 21.71 -6.17
N PHE A 696 -26.38 20.67 -5.36
CA PHE A 696 -27.59 20.30 -4.63
C PHE A 696 -27.77 21.17 -3.38
N SER A 697 -28.73 22.09 -3.41
CA SER A 697 -28.93 23.13 -2.37
C SER A 697 -29.03 22.59 -0.95
N PRO A 698 -29.82 21.54 -0.62
CA PRO A 698 -29.88 21.05 0.76
C PRO A 698 -28.52 20.63 1.34
N CYS A 699 -27.63 20.11 0.50
CA CYS A 699 -26.28 19.76 0.93
C CYS A 699 -25.44 21.01 1.19
N ILE A 700 -25.51 22.01 0.32
CA ILE A 700 -24.78 23.26 0.41
C ILE A 700 -25.22 24.04 1.64
N ASP A 701 -26.54 24.17 1.85
CA ASP A 701 -27.11 24.91 2.97
C ASP A 701 -26.70 24.31 4.32
N ASN A 702 -26.71 22.97 4.43
CA ASN A 702 -26.23 22.28 5.63
C ASN A 702 -24.71 22.50 5.86
N ALA A 703 -23.92 22.48 4.81
CA ALA A 703 -22.50 22.77 4.91
C ALA A 703 -22.23 24.21 5.38
N ARG A 704 -22.99 25.19 4.87
CA ARG A 704 -22.86 26.59 5.27
C ARG A 704 -23.30 26.81 6.72
N LEU A 705 -24.35 26.14 7.19
CA LEU A 705 -24.74 26.19 8.60
C LEU A 705 -23.63 25.69 9.52
N SER A 706 -23.04 24.56 9.18
CA SER A 706 -21.88 24.04 9.94
C SER A 706 -20.68 24.99 9.88
N TYR A 707 -20.42 25.58 8.71
CA TYR A 707 -19.31 26.52 8.54
C TYR A 707 -19.45 27.79 9.37
N ALA A 708 -20.67 28.29 9.52
CA ALA A 708 -20.97 29.44 10.36
C ALA A 708 -20.59 29.21 11.84
N LEU A 709 -20.63 27.97 12.33
CA LEU A 709 -20.17 27.63 13.68
C LEU A 709 -18.67 27.89 13.83
N TRP A 710 -17.88 27.57 12.79
CA TRP A 710 -16.43 27.84 12.79
C TRP A 710 -16.14 29.35 12.70
N GLN A 711 -16.88 30.08 11.85
CA GLN A 711 -16.71 31.54 11.74
C GLN A 711 -17.01 32.26 13.05
N ASN A 712 -17.98 31.77 13.84
CA ASN A 712 -18.37 32.34 15.11
C ASN A 712 -17.59 31.77 16.32
N ALA A 713 -16.64 30.89 16.11
CA ALA A 713 -15.81 30.33 17.19
C ALA A 713 -14.93 31.43 17.82
N SER A 714 -14.81 31.42 19.16
CA SER A 714 -13.97 32.39 19.89
C SER A 714 -12.47 32.26 19.52
N HIS A 715 -12.02 31.03 19.22
CA HIS A 715 -10.65 30.71 18.86
C HIS A 715 -10.63 29.85 17.57
N PRO A 716 -10.89 30.43 16.38
CA PRO A 716 -11.04 29.67 15.14
C PRO A 716 -9.72 29.05 14.62
N ASP A 717 -8.57 29.43 15.19
CA ASP A 717 -7.27 28.91 14.83
C ASP A 717 -6.86 27.67 15.66
N ASP A 718 -7.56 27.36 16.77
CA ASP A 718 -7.25 26.21 17.63
C ASP A 718 -7.69 24.87 17.01
N GLY A 719 -8.64 24.90 16.08
CA GLY A 719 -9.13 23.72 15.37
C GLY A 719 -10.13 24.09 14.29
N MET A 720 -10.54 23.08 13.53
CA MET A 720 -11.62 23.20 12.56
C MET A 720 -12.82 22.36 13.08
N PRO A 721 -13.78 22.97 13.78
CA PRO A 721 -14.86 22.25 14.47
C PRO A 721 -15.97 21.78 13.52
N ILE A 722 -15.66 21.57 12.24
CA ILE A 722 -16.59 21.14 11.21
C ILE A 722 -16.07 19.89 10.51
N ALA A 723 -17.00 19.08 9.99
CA ALA A 723 -16.60 17.94 9.17
C ALA A 723 -15.84 18.39 7.92
N SER A 724 -14.75 17.73 7.59
CA SER A 724 -13.93 18.03 6.40
C SER A 724 -14.74 18.04 5.10
N SER A 725 -15.79 17.22 5.02
CA SER A 725 -16.70 17.14 3.88
C SER A 725 -17.57 18.40 3.66
N HIS A 726 -17.70 19.27 4.67
CA HIS A 726 -18.48 20.51 4.56
C HIS A 726 -17.64 21.68 4.02
N LEU A 727 -16.32 21.59 4.04
CA LEU A 727 -15.47 22.73 3.66
C LEU A 727 -15.52 23.02 2.15
N CYS A 728 -15.32 22.00 1.30
CA CYS A 728 -15.33 22.19 -0.16
C CYS A 728 -16.65 22.76 -0.70
N PRO A 729 -17.85 22.28 -0.28
CA PRO A 729 -19.12 22.90 -0.68
C PRO A 729 -19.21 24.40 -0.37
N VAL A 730 -18.71 24.83 0.79
CA VAL A 730 -18.70 26.26 1.15
C VAL A 730 -17.69 27.05 0.30
N MET A 731 -16.51 26.49 0.04
CA MET A 731 -15.54 27.16 -0.85
C MET A 731 -16.08 27.31 -2.27
N ALA A 732 -16.80 26.29 -2.77
CA ALA A 732 -17.37 26.26 -4.10
C ALA A 732 -18.57 27.23 -4.26
N TRP A 733 -19.54 27.11 -3.38
CA TRP A 733 -20.88 27.76 -3.53
C TRP A 733 -21.12 28.89 -2.55
N GLY A 734 -20.27 29.07 -1.53
CA GLY A 734 -20.34 30.17 -0.57
C GLY A 734 -19.86 31.50 -1.15
N ASN A 735 -20.13 32.57 -0.39
CA ASN A 735 -19.74 33.91 -0.80
C ASN A 735 -18.22 34.15 -0.67
N TYR A 736 -17.78 35.34 -1.05
CA TYR A 736 -16.37 35.72 -1.00
C TYR A 736 -15.85 35.80 0.46
N ASP A 737 -16.65 36.29 1.39
CA ASP A 737 -16.26 36.46 2.79
C ASP A 737 -16.05 35.12 3.49
N GLU A 738 -16.90 34.12 3.18
CA GLU A 738 -16.74 32.75 3.69
C GLU A 738 -15.41 32.15 3.18
N TRP A 739 -15.08 32.32 1.91
CA TRP A 739 -13.83 31.87 1.35
C TRP A 739 -12.63 32.64 1.91
N GLN A 740 -12.73 33.95 2.06
CA GLN A 740 -11.67 34.79 2.62
C GLN A 740 -11.35 34.40 4.08
N PHE A 741 -12.37 34.08 4.87
CA PHE A 741 -12.16 33.58 6.23
C PHE A 741 -11.25 32.33 6.25
N ALA A 742 -11.52 31.33 5.39
CA ALA A 742 -10.69 30.14 5.29
C ALA A 742 -9.25 30.45 4.79
N LEU A 743 -9.11 31.40 3.83
CA LEU A 743 -7.83 31.85 3.36
C LEU A 743 -7.00 32.53 4.46
N GLU A 744 -7.63 33.35 5.32
CA GLU A 744 -6.92 33.96 6.45
C GLU A 744 -6.46 32.93 7.47
N ARG A 745 -7.25 31.89 7.76
CA ARG A 745 -6.83 30.75 8.61
C ARG A 745 -5.65 30.00 8.00
N LEU A 746 -5.65 29.78 6.68
CA LEU A 746 -4.54 29.16 5.98
C LEU A 746 -3.25 30.00 6.07
N LYS A 747 -3.33 31.31 5.87
CA LYS A 747 -2.19 32.22 5.94
C LYS A 747 -1.58 32.30 7.35
N ASN A 748 -2.39 32.18 8.37
CA ASN A 748 -1.99 32.29 9.77
C ASN A 748 -2.04 30.93 10.47
N PHE A 749 -1.91 29.84 9.73
CA PHE A 749 -2.03 28.48 10.26
C PHE A 749 -1.00 28.24 11.37
N PRO A 750 -1.43 27.81 12.57
CA PRO A 750 -0.54 27.63 13.72
C PRO A 750 0.51 26.54 13.48
N THR A 751 1.76 26.77 13.89
CA THR A 751 2.87 25.84 13.68
C THR A 751 2.78 24.58 14.54
N ASN A 752 2.03 24.63 15.63
CA ASN A 752 1.77 23.49 16.52
C ASN A 752 0.68 22.54 16.01
N ARG A 753 -0.03 22.89 14.93
CA ARG A 753 -1.03 22.04 14.29
C ARG A 753 -0.44 21.20 13.16
N SER A 754 -1.15 20.11 12.79
CA SER A 754 -0.74 19.14 11.79
C SER A 754 -0.52 19.76 10.41
N LYS A 755 0.63 19.45 9.78
CA LYS A 755 0.89 19.80 8.37
C LYS A 755 -0.16 19.22 7.42
N ALA A 756 -0.73 18.06 7.74
CA ALA A 756 -1.78 17.43 6.93
C ALA A 756 -3.06 18.26 6.93
N GLU A 757 -3.46 18.82 8.07
CA GLU A 757 -4.61 19.74 8.15
C GLU A 757 -4.38 21.01 7.33
N ARG A 758 -3.17 21.60 7.42
CA ARG A 758 -2.80 22.78 6.63
C ARG A 758 -2.88 22.46 5.13
N THR A 759 -2.34 21.32 4.72
CA THR A 759 -2.36 20.87 3.31
C THR A 759 -3.80 20.61 2.84
N PHE A 760 -4.64 20.01 3.67
CA PHE A 760 -6.06 19.80 3.37
C PHE A 760 -6.80 21.14 3.18
N LEU A 761 -6.62 22.08 4.12
CA LEU A 761 -7.21 23.42 4.02
C LEU A 761 -6.73 24.14 2.75
N MET A 762 -5.44 24.06 2.43
CA MET A 762 -4.86 24.65 1.23
C MET A 762 -5.46 24.08 -0.05
N LYS A 763 -5.52 22.75 -0.17
CA LYS A 763 -6.13 22.08 -1.33
C LYS A 763 -7.59 22.47 -1.51
N THR A 764 -8.32 22.64 -0.40
CA THR A 764 -9.74 22.98 -0.45
C THR A 764 -9.97 24.46 -0.81
N VAL A 765 -9.21 25.38 -0.22
CA VAL A 765 -9.28 26.81 -0.53
C VAL A 765 -8.88 27.11 -1.98
N ALA A 766 -7.91 26.34 -2.51
CA ALA A 766 -7.39 26.50 -3.86
C ALA A 766 -8.16 25.71 -4.93
N GLY A 767 -8.72 24.53 -4.59
CA GLY A 767 -9.28 23.60 -5.59
C GLY A 767 -10.79 23.61 -5.71
N CYS A 768 -11.53 24.05 -4.67
CA CYS A 768 -12.99 23.96 -4.68
C CYS A 768 -13.75 25.22 -5.23
N PRO A 769 -13.19 26.43 -5.28
CA PRO A 769 -13.98 27.61 -5.69
C PRO A 769 -14.58 27.50 -7.09
N HIS A 770 -15.76 28.05 -7.28
CA HIS A 770 -16.40 28.22 -8.60
C HIS A 770 -16.50 29.71 -9.02
N ASP A 771 -15.67 30.57 -8.43
CA ASP A 771 -15.63 32.01 -8.69
C ASP A 771 -14.20 32.43 -9.12
N PRO A 772 -14.03 32.96 -10.34
CA PRO A 772 -12.72 33.41 -10.83
C PRO A 772 -12.01 34.39 -9.91
N LYS A 773 -12.75 35.27 -9.23
CA LYS A 773 -12.16 36.27 -8.31
C LYS A 773 -11.41 35.63 -7.14
N LYS A 774 -11.91 34.51 -6.61
CA LYS A 774 -11.26 33.77 -5.55
C LYS A 774 -9.92 33.23 -6.02
N TYR A 775 -9.87 32.67 -7.23
CA TYR A 775 -8.64 32.18 -7.85
C TYR A 775 -7.64 33.30 -8.15
N GLU A 776 -8.09 34.41 -8.75
CA GLU A 776 -7.24 35.57 -9.04
C GLU A 776 -6.60 36.13 -7.77
N THR A 777 -7.39 36.25 -6.70
CA THR A 777 -6.91 36.72 -5.40
C THR A 777 -5.81 35.79 -4.86
N LEU A 778 -6.04 34.48 -4.90
CA LEU A 778 -5.06 33.49 -4.44
C LEU A 778 -3.78 33.50 -5.27
N LEU A 779 -3.90 33.56 -6.60
CA LEU A 779 -2.78 33.61 -7.53
C LEU A 779 -1.93 34.89 -7.33
N ASN A 780 -2.58 36.04 -7.21
CA ASN A 780 -1.90 37.29 -6.90
C ASN A 780 -1.13 37.23 -5.57
N LEU A 781 -1.77 36.69 -4.52
CA LEU A 781 -1.17 36.52 -3.23
C LEU A 781 0.06 35.57 -3.28
N THR A 782 -0.06 34.49 -4.02
CA THR A 782 0.94 33.41 -4.07
C THR A 782 2.14 33.76 -4.97
N PHE A 783 1.92 34.43 -6.10
CA PHE A 783 2.95 34.64 -7.13
C PHE A 783 3.37 36.09 -7.34
N MET A 784 2.50 37.08 -7.06
CA MET A 784 2.78 38.48 -7.35
C MET A 784 3.22 39.28 -6.12
N ASN A 785 2.80 38.90 -4.90
CA ASN A 785 3.11 39.66 -3.68
C ASN A 785 4.45 39.21 -3.05
N ARG A 786 5.51 40.04 -3.18
CA ARG A 786 6.86 39.73 -2.64
C ARG A 786 7.00 39.97 -1.12
N LYS A 787 6.28 40.95 -0.56
CA LYS A 787 6.57 41.43 0.81
C LYS A 787 5.91 40.59 1.92
N ASN A 788 4.85 39.83 1.61
CA ASN A 788 4.07 39.03 2.59
C ASN A 788 3.77 37.63 2.09
N ASN A 789 4.68 37.02 1.30
CA ASN A 789 4.43 35.68 0.81
C ASN A 789 4.67 34.63 1.91
N LYS A 790 3.60 34.06 2.42
CA LYS A 790 3.60 33.00 3.44
C LYS A 790 3.56 31.58 2.84
N PHE A 791 3.65 31.46 1.50
CA PHE A 791 3.61 30.19 0.79
C PHE A 791 5.01 29.79 0.32
N SER A 792 5.45 28.59 0.72
CA SER A 792 6.70 27.98 0.24
C SER A 792 6.57 27.54 -1.23
N ASP A 793 7.67 27.09 -1.84
CA ASP A 793 7.61 26.54 -3.20
C ASP A 793 6.79 25.23 -3.23
N GLU A 794 6.87 24.42 -2.18
CA GLU A 794 6.01 23.24 -2.01
C GLU A 794 4.52 23.60 -1.97
N ASP A 795 4.15 24.63 -1.22
CA ASP A 795 2.78 25.17 -1.20
C ASP A 795 2.32 25.62 -2.58
N ARG A 796 3.21 26.24 -3.37
CA ARG A 796 2.91 26.71 -4.73
C ARG A 796 2.57 25.55 -5.67
N PHE A 797 3.30 24.43 -5.58
CA PHE A 797 2.97 23.23 -6.34
C PHE A 797 1.58 22.70 -5.97
N ILE A 798 1.26 22.64 -4.67
CA ILE A 798 -0.04 22.18 -4.17
C ILE A 798 -1.17 23.11 -4.68
N ILE A 799 -0.98 24.42 -4.59
CA ILE A 799 -1.96 25.42 -5.04
C ILE A 799 -2.23 25.29 -6.54
N LEU A 800 -1.17 25.22 -7.37
CA LEU A 800 -1.30 25.06 -8.82
C LEU A 800 -2.03 23.76 -9.18
N SER A 801 -1.65 22.66 -8.55
CA SER A 801 -2.31 21.36 -8.74
C SER A 801 -3.80 21.44 -8.40
N ALA A 802 -4.16 22.06 -7.28
CA ALA A 802 -5.53 22.16 -6.84
C ALA A 802 -6.37 23.06 -7.78
N ILE A 803 -5.88 24.25 -8.15
CA ILE A 803 -6.58 25.17 -9.05
C ILE A 803 -6.84 24.53 -10.42
N SER A 804 -5.89 23.75 -10.93
CA SER A 804 -5.99 23.15 -12.27
C SER A 804 -7.01 22.00 -12.37
N GLY A 805 -7.57 21.54 -11.24
CA GLY A 805 -8.56 20.46 -11.20
C GLY A 805 -9.95 20.88 -11.74
N GLU A 806 -10.33 22.14 -11.57
CA GLU A 806 -11.65 22.64 -11.96
C GLU A 806 -11.60 23.49 -13.24
N SER A 807 -12.67 23.46 -14.06
CA SER A 807 -12.71 24.19 -15.36
C SER A 807 -12.53 25.70 -15.21
N ILE A 808 -13.17 26.31 -14.24
CA ILE A 808 -13.04 27.73 -13.91
C ILE A 808 -11.60 28.01 -13.43
N GLY A 809 -11.04 27.08 -12.65
CA GLY A 809 -9.69 27.20 -12.11
C GLY A 809 -8.61 27.21 -13.19
N TYR A 810 -8.57 26.20 -14.06
CA TYR A 810 -7.53 26.15 -15.12
C TYR A 810 -7.71 27.28 -16.17
N THR A 811 -8.94 27.69 -16.45
CA THR A 811 -9.19 28.85 -17.34
C THR A 811 -8.67 30.15 -16.69
N THR A 812 -8.92 30.35 -15.41
CA THR A 812 -8.39 31.51 -14.67
C THR A 812 -6.87 31.47 -14.60
N LEU A 813 -6.29 30.30 -14.37
CA LEU A 813 -4.83 30.10 -14.33
C LEU A 813 -4.18 30.40 -15.67
N PHE A 814 -4.78 29.95 -16.77
CA PHE A 814 -4.33 30.28 -18.13
C PHE A 814 -4.36 31.79 -18.40
N ASN A 815 -5.47 32.45 -18.12
CA ASN A 815 -5.60 33.90 -18.26
C ASN A 815 -4.58 34.65 -17.40
N PHE A 816 -4.37 34.19 -16.17
CA PHE A 816 -3.36 34.75 -15.26
C PHE A 816 -1.95 34.62 -15.84
N LEU A 817 -1.59 33.46 -16.43
CA LEU A 817 -0.33 33.25 -17.14
C LEU A 817 -0.19 34.22 -18.33
N LYS A 818 -1.24 34.28 -19.18
CA LYS A 818 -1.25 35.11 -20.40
C LYS A 818 -1.05 36.59 -20.08
N PHE A 819 -1.78 37.12 -19.08
CA PHE A 819 -1.72 38.54 -18.73
C PHE A 819 -0.50 38.93 -17.91
N ASN A 820 0.07 38.01 -17.12
CA ASN A 820 1.20 38.28 -16.23
C ASN A 820 2.51 37.64 -16.70
N TRP A 821 2.63 37.24 -17.95
CA TRP A 821 3.73 36.44 -18.51
C TRP A 821 5.12 36.95 -18.11
N ASN A 822 5.42 38.21 -18.40
CA ASN A 822 6.75 38.77 -18.15
C ASN A 822 7.11 38.85 -16.67
N ASP A 823 6.15 39.12 -15.83
CA ASP A 823 6.36 39.20 -14.37
C ASP A 823 6.49 37.83 -13.74
N LEU A 824 5.71 36.84 -14.15
CA LEU A 824 5.80 35.46 -13.72
C LEU A 824 7.14 34.83 -14.09
N LYS A 825 7.59 35.03 -15.36
CA LYS A 825 8.87 34.52 -15.83
C LYS A 825 10.09 35.09 -15.09
N LYS A 826 10.02 36.33 -14.59
CA LYS A 826 11.06 36.94 -13.76
C LYS A 826 11.04 36.37 -12.34
N ARG A 827 9.91 35.85 -11.86
CA ARG A 827 9.67 35.44 -10.46
C ARG A 827 9.77 33.96 -10.23
N ILE A 828 9.45 33.15 -11.26
CA ILE A 828 9.36 31.71 -11.19
C ILE A 828 10.37 31.13 -12.19
N GLN A 829 11.19 30.18 -11.73
CA GLN A 829 12.21 29.52 -12.54
C GLN A 829 12.25 28.01 -12.26
N GLY A 830 12.88 27.26 -13.16
CA GLY A 830 13.11 25.82 -13.01
C GLY A 830 11.83 24.98 -12.93
N PRO A 831 11.79 23.95 -12.08
CA PRO A 831 10.68 23.00 -12.01
C PRO A 831 9.31 23.63 -11.73
N LEU A 832 9.29 24.70 -10.93
CA LEU A 832 8.04 25.42 -10.62
C LEU A 832 7.48 26.14 -11.84
N TRP A 833 8.34 26.71 -12.71
CA TRP A 833 7.92 27.30 -13.99
C TRP A 833 7.34 26.24 -14.93
N ASP A 834 8.04 25.12 -15.08
CA ASP A 834 7.60 24.03 -15.92
C ASP A 834 6.23 23.49 -15.46
N TYR A 835 6.05 23.36 -14.15
CA TYR A 835 4.77 22.91 -13.56
C TYR A 835 3.65 23.93 -13.70
N PHE A 836 3.95 25.22 -13.56
CA PHE A 836 2.98 26.30 -13.80
C PHE A 836 2.46 26.25 -15.25
N VAL A 837 3.38 26.14 -16.21
CA VAL A 837 3.04 25.99 -17.64
C VAL A 837 2.18 24.75 -17.87
N GLN A 838 2.58 23.61 -17.30
CA GLN A 838 1.83 22.36 -17.42
C GLN A 838 0.39 22.51 -16.94
N THR A 839 0.18 23.09 -15.77
CA THR A 839 -1.13 23.23 -15.13
C THR A 839 -1.99 24.28 -15.84
N ALA A 840 -1.40 25.34 -16.34
CA ALA A 840 -2.11 26.40 -17.06
C ALA A 840 -2.52 26.00 -18.48
N LEU A 841 -1.71 25.20 -19.20
CA LEU A 841 -1.99 24.83 -20.60
C LEU A 841 -2.69 23.48 -20.75
N GLY A 842 -2.49 22.56 -19.84
CA GLY A 842 -2.75 21.12 -20.06
C GLY A 842 -4.17 20.62 -19.82
N ASN A 843 -5.16 21.45 -19.41
CA ASN A 843 -6.44 20.95 -18.91
C ASN A 843 -7.68 21.29 -19.74
N PHE A 844 -7.56 22.04 -20.83
CA PHE A 844 -8.66 22.38 -21.71
C PHE A 844 -9.26 21.14 -22.42
N ARG A 845 -10.58 21.24 -22.74
CA ARG A 845 -11.37 20.15 -23.34
C ARG A 845 -12.25 20.66 -24.52
N THR A 846 -12.13 21.93 -24.87
CA THR A 846 -12.91 22.58 -25.95
C THR A 846 -12.01 23.02 -27.08
N GLU A 847 -12.54 23.12 -28.31
CA GLU A 847 -11.81 23.60 -29.48
C GLU A 847 -11.32 25.03 -29.28
N GLU A 848 -12.11 25.88 -28.61
CA GLU A 848 -11.73 27.25 -28.26
C GLU A 848 -10.51 27.27 -27.33
N GLY A 849 -10.53 26.49 -26.28
CA GLY A 849 -9.40 26.36 -25.34
C GLY A 849 -8.13 25.84 -26.03
N LEU A 850 -8.24 24.85 -26.92
CA LEU A 850 -7.12 24.37 -27.73
C LEU A 850 -6.54 25.48 -28.61
N LYS A 851 -7.39 26.23 -29.24
CA LYS A 851 -7.00 27.38 -30.10
C LYS A 851 -6.22 28.40 -29.27
N GLU A 852 -6.78 28.83 -28.13
CA GLU A 852 -6.13 29.85 -27.27
C GLU A 852 -4.76 29.39 -26.75
N VAL A 853 -4.66 28.14 -26.31
CA VAL A 853 -3.40 27.58 -25.83
C VAL A 853 -2.36 27.48 -26.93
N THR A 854 -2.78 27.08 -28.16
CA THR A 854 -1.90 26.96 -29.31
C THR A 854 -1.43 28.37 -29.82
N GLU A 855 -2.30 29.35 -29.80
CA GLU A 855 -1.98 30.74 -30.14
C GLU A 855 -0.93 31.28 -29.17
N LEU A 856 -1.14 31.16 -27.83
CA LEU A 856 -0.17 31.60 -26.82
C LEU A 856 1.19 30.91 -27.00
N PHE A 857 1.17 29.59 -27.27
CA PHE A 857 2.40 28.84 -27.50
C PHE A 857 3.17 29.35 -28.72
N ASN A 858 2.49 29.59 -29.85
CA ASN A 858 3.13 30.08 -31.06
C ASN A 858 3.67 31.50 -30.90
N GLU A 859 2.94 32.39 -30.25
CA GLU A 859 3.37 33.75 -29.94
C GLU A 859 4.62 33.82 -29.05
N ARG A 860 4.74 32.89 -28.07
CA ARG A 860 5.75 32.93 -27.02
C ARG A 860 6.75 31.77 -27.08
N LYS A 861 6.81 31.04 -28.21
CA LYS A 861 7.58 29.76 -28.29
C LYS A 861 9.02 29.89 -27.83
N SER A 862 9.70 30.97 -28.23
CA SER A 862 11.11 31.20 -27.81
C SER A 862 11.28 31.60 -26.34
N GLU A 863 10.19 31.96 -25.67
CA GLU A 863 10.22 32.46 -24.29
C GLU A 863 9.92 31.38 -23.23
N PHE A 864 9.46 30.18 -23.60
CA PHE A 864 9.15 29.13 -22.65
C PHE A 864 10.37 28.59 -21.88
N GLY A 865 11.58 28.69 -22.44
CA GLY A 865 12.81 28.22 -21.77
C GLY A 865 12.77 26.71 -21.48
N THR A 866 12.94 26.29 -20.22
CA THR A 866 12.88 24.87 -19.82
C THR A 866 11.53 24.23 -20.07
N ALA A 867 10.45 25.01 -20.02
CA ALA A 867 9.08 24.54 -20.16
C ALA A 867 8.62 24.27 -21.60
N ILE A 868 9.47 24.46 -22.63
CA ILE A 868 9.05 24.31 -24.02
C ILE A 868 8.48 22.91 -24.32
N LYS A 869 9.17 21.88 -23.90
CA LYS A 869 8.70 20.49 -24.06
C LYS A 869 7.43 20.22 -23.26
N THR A 870 7.35 20.73 -22.05
CA THR A 870 6.17 20.64 -21.17
C THR A 870 4.95 21.29 -21.82
N ALA A 871 5.12 22.44 -22.48
CA ALA A 871 4.06 23.11 -23.21
C ALA A 871 3.59 22.30 -24.44
N GLU A 872 4.53 21.79 -25.27
CA GLU A 872 4.22 20.90 -26.39
C GLU A 872 3.45 19.67 -25.97
N ASP A 873 3.91 19.00 -24.91
CA ASP A 873 3.26 17.84 -24.32
C ASP A 873 1.86 18.18 -23.76
N SER A 874 1.68 19.36 -23.18
CA SER A 874 0.40 19.84 -22.66
C SER A 874 -0.61 20.09 -23.78
N ILE A 875 -0.19 20.71 -24.88
CA ILE A 875 -1.02 20.90 -26.07
C ILE A 875 -1.44 19.57 -26.68
N GLY A 876 -0.52 18.61 -26.79
CA GLY A 876 -0.85 17.26 -27.28
C GLY A 876 -1.90 16.54 -26.43
N ARG A 877 -1.87 16.72 -25.09
CA ARG A 877 -2.93 16.21 -24.20
C ARG A 877 -4.26 16.90 -24.46
N VAL A 878 -4.27 18.20 -24.61
CA VAL A 878 -5.48 18.98 -24.92
C VAL A 878 -6.07 18.54 -26.25
N GLU A 879 -5.26 18.33 -27.28
CA GLU A 879 -5.73 17.82 -28.59
C GLU A 879 -6.48 16.48 -28.44
N ASN A 880 -5.92 15.54 -27.69
CA ASN A 880 -6.56 14.25 -27.45
C ASN A 880 -7.88 14.38 -26.69
N ARG A 881 -7.91 15.25 -25.67
CA ARG A 881 -9.12 15.50 -24.87
C ARG A 881 -10.21 16.18 -25.69
N VAL A 882 -9.85 17.15 -26.52
CA VAL A 882 -10.79 17.85 -27.42
C VAL A 882 -11.34 16.87 -28.46
N LYS A 883 -10.49 16.05 -29.06
CA LYS A 883 -10.92 15.01 -30.02
C LYS A 883 -11.93 14.07 -29.37
N TRP A 884 -11.63 13.55 -28.19
CA TRP A 884 -12.53 12.67 -27.43
C TRP A 884 -13.84 13.38 -27.08
N ALA A 885 -13.78 14.63 -26.60
CA ALA A 885 -14.98 15.41 -26.25
C ALA A 885 -15.88 15.63 -27.50
N LYS A 886 -15.28 15.91 -28.64
CA LYS A 886 -16.01 16.09 -29.90
C LYS A 886 -16.72 14.81 -30.37
N GLU A 887 -16.10 13.67 -30.19
CA GLU A 887 -16.66 12.36 -30.53
C GLU A 887 -17.69 11.88 -29.51
N SER A 888 -17.49 12.13 -28.24
CA SER A 888 -18.30 11.57 -27.16
C SER A 888 -19.46 12.46 -26.71
N THR A 889 -19.26 13.80 -26.62
CA THR A 889 -20.25 14.72 -26.05
C THR A 889 -21.61 14.73 -26.74
N PRO A 890 -21.74 14.79 -28.10
CA PRO A 890 -23.04 14.82 -28.74
C PRO A 890 -23.89 13.58 -28.45
N ASN A 891 -23.28 12.42 -28.50
CA ASN A 891 -23.98 11.15 -28.26
C ASN A 891 -24.42 11.03 -26.80
N VAL A 892 -23.56 11.45 -25.87
CA VAL A 892 -23.85 11.48 -24.44
C VAL A 892 -24.97 12.46 -24.12
N GLU A 893 -24.97 13.65 -24.72
CA GLU A 893 -26.04 14.65 -24.55
C GLU A 893 -27.39 14.14 -25.05
N ILE A 894 -27.43 13.52 -26.23
CA ILE A 894 -28.65 12.88 -26.78
C ILE A 894 -29.15 11.80 -25.82
N TRP A 895 -28.25 10.94 -25.33
CA TRP A 895 -28.63 9.85 -24.41
C TRP A 895 -29.16 10.40 -23.07
N LEU A 896 -28.50 11.42 -22.49
CA LEU A 896 -28.91 12.06 -21.24
C LEU A 896 -30.30 12.71 -21.39
N ASN A 897 -30.54 13.48 -22.47
CA ASN A 897 -31.83 14.11 -22.75
C ASN A 897 -32.94 13.08 -22.82
N LYS A 898 -32.75 12.02 -23.64
CA LYS A 898 -33.73 10.93 -23.77
C LYS A 898 -33.99 10.21 -22.44
N THR A 899 -32.97 10.02 -21.64
CA THR A 899 -33.09 9.32 -20.35
C THR A 899 -33.82 10.17 -19.29
N MET A 900 -33.67 11.49 -19.33
CA MET A 900 -34.38 12.41 -18.44
C MET A 900 -35.84 12.67 -18.87
N GLU A 901 -36.14 12.71 -20.18
CA GLU A 901 -37.49 12.86 -20.72
C GLU A 901 -38.38 11.64 -20.44
N ALA A 902 -37.81 10.43 -20.43
CA ALA A 902 -38.52 9.21 -20.09
C ALA A 902 -38.80 9.16 -18.58
N SER A 903 -39.73 10.02 -18.10
CA SER A 903 -40.25 10.14 -16.74
C SER A 903 -39.37 9.48 -15.66
N TRP A 904 -38.44 10.26 -15.15
CA TRP A 904 -37.59 9.89 -14.02
C TRP A 904 -38.41 9.95 -12.72
N THR A 905 -39.23 8.92 -12.48
CA THR A 905 -39.91 8.76 -11.19
C THR A 905 -38.96 8.09 -10.22
N PRO A 906 -38.60 8.75 -9.10
CA PRO A 906 -37.76 8.11 -8.08
C PRO A 906 -38.51 6.91 -7.51
N GLN A 907 -37.98 5.72 -7.67
CA GLN A 907 -38.47 4.55 -6.92
C GLN A 907 -38.02 4.73 -5.47
N ARG A 908 -38.90 4.40 -4.49
CA ARG A 908 -38.52 4.35 -3.09
C ARG A 908 -37.39 3.33 -2.92
N PHE A 909 -36.26 3.84 -2.52
CA PHE A 909 -35.05 3.05 -2.30
C PHE A 909 -35.10 2.42 -0.90
N LYS A 910 -34.74 1.16 -0.75
CA LYS A 910 -34.41 0.53 0.52
C LYS A 910 -33.15 -0.26 0.30
N PHE A 911 -32.11 -0.03 1.08
CA PHE A 911 -30.97 -0.92 1.08
C PHE A 911 -31.39 -2.28 1.62
N GLN A 912 -30.97 -3.35 0.94
CA GLN A 912 -31.10 -4.68 1.50
C GLN A 912 -30.23 -4.74 2.76
N ASP A 913 -30.80 -5.24 3.87
CA ASP A 913 -29.97 -5.64 5.00
C ASP A 913 -28.94 -6.60 4.44
N VAL A 914 -27.65 -6.36 4.77
CA VAL A 914 -26.55 -7.19 4.30
C VAL A 914 -26.87 -8.60 4.77
N VAL A 915 -27.37 -9.45 3.85
CA VAL A 915 -27.56 -10.87 4.13
C VAL A 915 -26.15 -11.43 4.27
N VAL A 916 -25.75 -11.59 5.52
CA VAL A 916 -24.56 -12.36 5.86
C VAL A 916 -24.87 -13.79 5.37
N VAL A 917 -24.51 -14.09 4.14
CA VAL A 917 -24.36 -15.46 3.71
C VAL A 917 -23.15 -15.96 4.49
N SER A 918 -23.40 -16.36 5.73
CA SER A 918 -22.44 -17.15 6.48
C SER A 918 -22.28 -18.42 5.65
N HIS A 919 -21.24 -18.47 4.83
CA HIS A 919 -20.65 -19.71 4.42
C HIS A 919 -20.03 -20.30 5.69
N THR A 920 -20.87 -20.70 6.65
CA THR A 920 -20.53 -21.74 7.59
C THR A 920 -20.31 -22.98 6.74
N ARG A 921 -19.13 -23.09 6.14
CA ARG A 921 -18.59 -24.36 5.74
C ARG A 921 -18.57 -25.18 7.03
N LYS A 922 -19.51 -26.15 7.15
CA LYS A 922 -19.40 -27.20 8.14
C LYS A 922 -17.98 -27.73 8.01
N MET A 923 -17.16 -27.46 9.03
CA MET A 923 -15.92 -28.19 9.23
C MET A 923 -16.32 -29.66 9.46
N ALA A 924 -16.02 -30.51 8.51
CA ALA A 924 -15.89 -31.94 8.70
C ALA A 924 -14.44 -32.29 8.50
#